data_c3cf926b62cafbcb1fb65bfa074ea7b1
#
_entry.id   c3cf926b62cafbcb1fb65bfa074ea7b1
#
_cell.length_a   1.000
_cell.length_b   1.000
_cell.length_c   1.000
_cell.angle_alpha   90.00
_cell.angle_beta   90.00
_cell.angle_gamma   90.00
#
_symmetry.space_group_name_H-M   'P 1'
#
loop_
_entity.id
_entity.type
_entity.pdbx_description
1 polymer ?
#
loop_
_entity_poly.entity_id
_entity_poly.type
_entity_poly.pdbx_seq_one_letter_code
_entity_poly.pdbx_strand_id
1 'polypeptide(L)'
;MMQTVVQMRSTPHYVWSTADVLGQGATGSVFKGRHKKTGDLCAIKTFNQMSFMRPVDVQMREFEMVLKLKHRNIVKLLDIEEEPSTRQKVIVMEICTGGSLYTILDEPENAYGLHEEEFKLVMKDVAAGMNYLREKGIVHRDLKPGNIMRCIGEDGLSIYKLTDFGAARELDDEEQFMSLYGTEEYLHPDMYERAVLRRPMGKSFKATVDLWSIGVTFYHVATGSLPFRPYGGARRNKEVMFKITTEKPSGAISGIQHTEDGRLEWSRALPKTCLLSRGFKDLLTPLLAGILECDSMKMWTFEMFFEEVTKILNMDIIHIFNISTATSLRIYVNPTDTFANVQELVAVQTDIPAARQEMIFDSYHFAVSHTDPASTYPKTLPDNPIIVLDNVHTDFSRAEHRELPKLPRFGTSFSLDNDAPLAKVCASVVWDCQRSTASLLLQQNVMRKAVQWFICVMSRETEQLRTDTHLLGIKVTHSDLALRRLLDEHLLHVKMLDRLGLDTSSSDVQRKRDELQQLVDGKREYMQKILDEYANCEKQMKWVEERILVEETLKELWKDKDTVGTQEKDRSVERTKYVLDKVVATYLQFKKDKSLKRLSYNEEQIHKFEKQKLSANCIKAVSAYADEFVPKFKHLYAEVARWFQKAFLYRQKLAKVVNLLDKVSTASDQMAGNLQQSVQKHHRIVDSIFSSDSLQLQGPSQPPSDVTPPLSAPPSVTPAEPLSQTEVVQLQASVRAVRDEIKLSIAEAEESTKLLRQLGGFSLENGIHVEDVAHG
;
A
#
# COMPACT_ATOMS: atom_id res chain seq x y z
N MET A 1 6.33 46.53 39.93
CA MET A 1 5.34 45.75 39.21
C MET A 1 4.19 46.65 38.83
N MET A 2 4.07 47.08 37.57
CA MET A 2 2.81 47.67 37.11
C MET A 2 1.79 46.53 37.09
N GLN A 3 0.84 46.52 38.02
CA GLN A 3 -0.35 45.69 37.90
C GLN A 3 -1.03 46.12 36.60
N THR A 4 -1.09 45.24 35.63
CA THR A 4 -1.89 45.44 34.44
C THR A 4 -3.33 45.49 34.91
N VAL A 5 -3.87 46.71 35.01
CA VAL A 5 -5.28 46.93 35.41
C VAL A 5 -6.13 46.26 34.37
N VAL A 6 -6.82 45.19 34.72
CA VAL A 6 -7.80 44.53 33.87
C VAL A 6 -8.89 45.55 33.53
N GLN A 7 -8.94 45.96 32.27
CA GLN A 7 -9.89 46.96 31.82
C GLN A 7 -10.89 46.30 30.88
N MET A 8 -12.18 46.51 31.16
CA MET A 8 -13.24 46.20 30.21
C MET A 8 -13.30 47.29 29.15
N ARG A 9 -13.22 46.92 27.91
CA ARG A 9 -13.34 47.79 26.74
C ARG A 9 -14.57 47.42 25.93
N SER A 10 -15.14 48.39 25.22
CA SER A 10 -16.36 48.13 24.44
C SER A 10 -16.52 49.09 23.27
N THR A 11 -17.22 48.63 22.27
CA THR A 11 -17.79 49.40 21.16
C THR A 11 -19.32 49.44 21.29
N PRO A 12 -20.08 50.03 20.40
CA PRO A 12 -21.54 50.04 20.48
C PRO A 12 -22.14 48.63 20.65
N HIS A 13 -21.64 47.61 19.89
CA HIS A 13 -22.23 46.29 19.89
C HIS A 13 -21.37 45.19 20.54
N TYR A 14 -20.10 45.44 20.85
CA TYR A 14 -19.19 44.42 21.36
C TYR A 14 -18.51 44.83 22.66
N VAL A 15 -18.07 43.82 23.45
CA VAL A 15 -17.37 44.02 24.73
C VAL A 15 -16.28 42.97 24.88
N TRP A 16 -15.12 43.35 25.42
CA TRP A 16 -13.97 42.47 25.70
C TRP A 16 -13.18 42.90 26.92
N SER A 17 -12.41 41.98 27.49
CA SER A 17 -11.47 42.24 28.58
C SER A 17 -10.05 42.34 28.04
N THR A 18 -9.24 43.26 28.52
CA THR A 18 -7.79 43.32 28.19
C THR A 18 -6.99 42.19 28.79
N ALA A 19 -7.58 41.37 29.69
CA ALA A 19 -6.99 40.15 30.21
C ALA A 19 -7.17 38.96 29.28
N ASP A 20 -8.18 38.96 28.41
CA ASP A 20 -8.55 37.85 27.55
C ASP A 20 -7.83 37.92 26.19
N VAL A 21 -6.50 37.96 26.24
CA VAL A 21 -5.65 38.05 25.04
C VAL A 21 -5.62 36.70 24.30
N LEU A 22 -6.06 36.67 23.05
CA LEU A 22 -5.94 35.56 22.12
C LEU A 22 -4.61 35.56 21.36
N GLY A 23 -4.07 36.76 21.08
CA GLY A 23 -2.80 36.93 20.39
C GLY A 23 -2.29 38.34 20.43
N GLN A 24 -0.97 38.49 20.33
CA GLN A 24 -0.31 39.81 20.29
C GLN A 24 0.70 39.79 19.14
N GLY A 25 0.61 40.77 18.23
CA GLY A 25 1.44 40.89 17.06
C GLY A 25 2.02 42.29 16.88
N ALA A 26 2.82 42.47 15.85
CA ALA A 26 3.45 43.73 15.52
C ALA A 26 2.43 44.87 15.24
N THR A 27 1.27 44.56 14.72
CA THR A 27 0.21 45.49 14.32
C THR A 27 -0.80 45.77 15.42
N GLY A 28 -0.88 44.96 16.47
CA GLY A 28 -1.89 45.10 17.53
C GLY A 28 -2.09 43.85 18.36
N SER A 29 -3.18 43.84 19.13
CA SER A 29 -3.57 42.73 19.99
C SER A 29 -4.95 42.21 19.59
N VAL A 30 -5.16 40.90 19.72
CA VAL A 30 -6.45 40.25 19.49
C VAL A 30 -6.99 39.75 20.84
N PHE A 31 -8.22 40.09 21.16
CA PHE A 31 -8.88 39.74 22.40
C PHE A 31 -10.11 38.86 22.14
N LYS A 32 -10.45 38.04 23.11
CA LYS A 32 -11.75 37.35 23.13
C LYS A 32 -12.83 38.32 23.53
N GLY A 33 -13.81 38.53 22.68
CA GLY A 33 -14.93 39.42 22.90
C GLY A 33 -16.28 38.71 22.80
N ARG A 34 -17.34 39.49 23.08
CA ARG A 34 -18.74 39.05 22.95
C ARG A 34 -19.60 40.13 22.33
N HIS A 35 -20.53 39.71 21.51
CA HIS A 35 -21.60 40.60 21.06
C HIS A 35 -22.58 40.89 22.22
N LYS A 36 -22.87 42.16 22.48
CA LYS A 36 -23.62 42.59 23.67
C LYS A 36 -25.05 42.06 23.74
N LYS A 37 -25.73 41.95 22.57
CA LYS A 37 -27.15 41.52 22.52
C LYS A 37 -27.30 39.98 22.48
N THR A 38 -26.49 39.30 21.68
CA THR A 38 -26.62 37.83 21.46
C THR A 38 -25.76 37.02 22.41
N GLY A 39 -24.68 37.58 22.95
CA GLY A 39 -23.69 36.84 23.75
C GLY A 39 -22.67 36.05 22.93
N ASP A 40 -22.80 36.08 21.61
CA ASP A 40 -21.94 35.32 20.70
C ASP A 40 -20.47 35.69 20.88
N LEU A 41 -19.60 34.68 20.85
CA LEU A 41 -18.17 34.86 20.95
C LEU A 41 -17.58 35.39 19.64
N CYS A 42 -16.67 36.35 19.77
CA CYS A 42 -15.94 36.93 18.65
C CYS A 42 -14.48 37.19 19.03
N ALA A 43 -13.63 37.40 18.02
CA ALA A 43 -12.27 37.89 18.18
C ALA A 43 -12.22 39.40 17.83
N ILE A 44 -11.62 40.20 18.68
CA ILE A 44 -11.54 41.65 18.51
C ILE A 44 -10.09 42.08 18.38
N LYS A 45 -9.71 42.55 17.19
CA LYS A 45 -8.35 43.03 16.89
C LYS A 45 -8.31 44.55 17.11
N THR A 46 -7.48 44.98 18.04
CA THR A 46 -7.14 46.39 18.26
C THR A 46 -5.77 46.71 17.70
N PHE A 47 -5.55 47.93 17.27
CA PHE A 47 -4.29 48.35 16.64
C PHE A 47 -3.39 49.09 17.63
N ASN A 48 -2.06 49.01 17.43
CA ASN A 48 -1.09 49.81 18.19
C ASN A 48 -0.80 51.15 17.49
N GLN A 49 -0.11 52.07 18.20
CA GLN A 49 0.17 53.42 17.66
C GLN A 49 0.98 53.37 16.35
N MET A 50 1.84 52.42 16.13
CA MET A 50 2.63 52.31 14.89
C MET A 50 1.74 51.95 13.67
N SER A 51 0.62 51.31 13.89
CA SER A 51 -0.34 50.99 12.83
C SER A 51 -1.09 52.25 12.34
N PHE A 52 -1.19 53.28 13.16
CA PHE A 52 -1.86 54.53 12.80
C PHE A 52 -1.00 55.52 11.99
N MET A 53 0.29 55.24 11.80
CA MET A 53 1.14 56.05 10.91
C MET A 53 0.81 55.89 9.43
N ARG A 54 -0.04 54.95 9.06
CA ARG A 54 -0.55 54.81 7.70
C ARG A 54 -1.70 55.79 7.45
N PRO A 55 -1.83 56.35 6.23
CA PRO A 55 -2.99 57.17 5.87
C PRO A 55 -4.30 56.41 6.15
N VAL A 56 -5.25 57.09 6.80
CA VAL A 56 -6.53 56.49 7.21
C VAL A 56 -7.31 55.93 6.03
N ASP A 57 -7.24 56.58 4.88
CA ASP A 57 -7.90 56.14 3.65
C ASP A 57 -7.38 54.77 3.12
N VAL A 58 -6.09 54.52 3.29
CA VAL A 58 -5.49 53.24 2.91
C VAL A 58 -5.95 52.12 3.83
N GLN A 59 -6.01 52.41 5.15
CA GLN A 59 -6.52 51.45 6.13
C GLN A 59 -8.01 51.12 5.88
N MET A 60 -8.81 52.14 5.55
CA MET A 60 -10.24 51.97 5.29
C MET A 60 -10.53 51.09 4.06
N ARG A 61 -9.79 51.31 2.98
CA ARG A 61 -9.92 50.47 1.76
C ARG A 61 -9.54 49.00 2.03
N GLU A 62 -8.47 48.78 2.80
CA GLU A 62 -8.08 47.41 3.21
C GLU A 62 -9.21 46.75 4.02
N PHE A 63 -9.88 47.48 4.94
CA PHE A 63 -10.99 46.97 5.73
C PHE A 63 -12.24 46.66 4.90
N GLU A 64 -12.62 47.59 4.00
CA GLU A 64 -13.77 47.41 3.12
C GLU A 64 -13.61 46.25 2.17
N MET A 65 -12.38 46.02 1.70
CA MET A 65 -12.04 44.85 0.86
C MET A 65 -12.28 43.54 1.62
N VAL A 66 -11.79 43.45 2.86
CA VAL A 66 -11.89 42.21 3.67
C VAL A 66 -13.33 41.95 4.10
N LEU A 67 -14.18 42.96 4.28
CA LEU A 67 -15.63 42.80 4.54
C LEU A 67 -16.36 42.07 3.41
N LYS A 68 -15.88 42.18 2.17
CA LYS A 68 -16.49 41.56 1.00
C LYS A 68 -16.10 40.05 0.86
N LEU A 69 -15.06 39.58 1.59
CA LEU A 69 -14.59 38.22 1.50
C LEU A 69 -15.48 37.24 2.28
N LYS A 70 -16.11 36.35 1.56
CA LYS A 70 -16.97 35.29 2.13
C LYS A 70 -16.56 33.92 1.57
N HIS A 71 -15.73 33.20 2.31
CA HIS A 71 -15.28 31.87 1.94
C HIS A 71 -15.04 31.01 3.19
N ARG A 72 -15.27 29.69 3.09
CA ARG A 72 -15.09 28.74 4.21
C ARG A 72 -13.68 28.80 4.81
N ASN A 73 -12.66 28.96 3.98
CA ASN A 73 -11.25 28.96 4.36
C ASN A 73 -10.67 30.37 4.51
N ILE A 74 -11.50 31.35 4.76
CA ILE A 74 -11.11 32.72 5.12
C ILE A 74 -11.82 33.09 6.42
N VAL A 75 -11.08 33.66 7.37
CA VAL A 75 -11.67 34.15 8.64
C VAL A 75 -12.71 35.23 8.33
N LYS A 76 -13.95 34.98 8.73
CA LYS A 76 -15.07 35.89 8.49
C LYS A 76 -14.91 37.15 9.31
N LEU A 77 -14.87 38.29 8.64
CA LEU A 77 -15.00 39.57 9.27
C LEU A 77 -16.49 39.82 9.57
N LEU A 78 -16.80 40.17 10.85
CA LEU A 78 -18.17 40.39 11.31
C LEU A 78 -18.52 41.87 11.24
N ASP A 79 -17.61 42.71 11.74
CA ASP A 79 -17.86 44.16 11.79
C ASP A 79 -16.56 44.97 11.95
N ILE A 80 -16.64 46.27 11.68
CA ILE A 80 -15.61 47.26 11.98
C ILE A 80 -16.27 48.39 12.78
N GLU A 81 -15.89 48.51 14.03
CA GLU A 81 -16.47 49.51 14.92
C GLU A 81 -15.41 50.46 15.50
N GLU A 82 -15.84 51.59 16.03
CA GLU A 82 -15.00 52.56 16.73
C GLU A 82 -15.19 52.40 18.23
N GLU A 83 -14.09 52.32 18.96
CA GLU A 83 -14.12 52.36 20.42
C GLU A 83 -14.29 53.79 20.89
N PRO A 84 -15.38 54.14 21.61
CA PRO A 84 -15.70 55.50 21.97
C PRO A 84 -14.63 56.18 22.84
N SER A 85 -13.95 55.43 23.71
CA SER A 85 -12.95 55.94 24.65
C SER A 85 -11.64 56.39 23.99
N THR A 86 -11.21 55.67 22.93
CA THR A 86 -9.92 55.90 22.27
C THR A 86 -10.05 56.48 20.87
N ARG A 87 -11.27 56.50 20.30
CA ARG A 87 -11.56 56.85 18.92
C ARG A 87 -10.85 55.93 17.91
N GLN A 88 -10.42 54.77 18.37
CA GLN A 88 -9.72 53.80 17.55
C GLN A 88 -10.69 52.82 16.94
N LYS A 89 -10.47 52.48 15.67
CA LYS A 89 -11.21 51.41 15.02
C LYS A 89 -10.73 50.03 15.49
N VAL A 90 -11.66 49.12 15.65
CA VAL A 90 -11.41 47.73 15.98
C VAL A 90 -12.05 46.83 14.92
N ILE A 91 -11.41 45.73 14.64
CA ILE A 91 -11.92 44.70 13.72
C ILE A 91 -12.55 43.60 14.56
N VAL A 92 -13.80 43.29 14.27
CA VAL A 92 -14.51 42.16 14.87
C VAL A 92 -14.60 41.02 13.88
N MET A 93 -14.16 39.83 14.26
CA MET A 93 -14.11 38.67 13.40
C MET A 93 -14.59 37.38 14.12
N GLU A 94 -14.89 36.35 13.38
CA GLU A 94 -15.21 35.05 13.96
C GLU A 94 -14.04 34.54 14.82
N ILE A 95 -14.37 33.82 15.90
CA ILE A 95 -13.36 33.23 16.78
C ILE A 95 -12.95 31.84 16.30
N CYS A 96 -11.66 31.63 16.09
CA CYS A 96 -11.08 30.34 15.75
C CYS A 96 -10.52 29.69 17.02
N THR A 97 -11.24 28.76 17.59
CA THR A 97 -10.92 28.17 18.91
C THR A 97 -9.72 27.20 18.89
N GLY A 98 -9.32 26.70 17.73
CA GLY A 98 -8.20 25.78 17.57
C GLY A 98 -6.81 26.44 17.57
N GLY A 99 -6.74 27.79 17.69
CA GLY A 99 -5.49 28.55 17.64
C GLY A 99 -4.93 28.72 16.22
N SER A 100 -3.74 29.28 16.11
CA SER A 100 -3.03 29.38 14.83
C SER A 100 -2.24 28.11 14.51
N LEU A 101 -1.98 27.85 13.24
CA LEU A 101 -1.12 26.75 12.80
C LEU A 101 0.29 26.86 13.41
N TYR A 102 0.77 28.09 13.66
CA TYR A 102 2.02 28.31 14.36
C TYR A 102 1.98 27.76 15.80
N THR A 103 0.89 28.02 16.55
CA THR A 103 0.75 27.52 17.92
C THR A 103 0.64 25.99 17.95
N ILE A 104 0.01 25.40 16.93
CA ILE A 104 -0.10 23.95 16.76
C ILE A 104 1.30 23.34 16.51
N LEU A 105 2.09 23.93 15.62
CA LEU A 105 3.47 23.49 15.35
C LEU A 105 4.41 23.73 16.55
N ASP A 106 4.08 24.68 17.43
CA ASP A 106 4.86 24.92 18.65
C ASP A 106 4.64 23.85 19.74
N GLU A 107 3.60 23.02 19.63
CA GLU A 107 3.40 21.92 20.57
C GLU A 107 4.43 20.80 20.36
N PRO A 108 4.92 20.15 21.45
CA PRO A 108 5.94 19.09 21.38
C PRO A 108 5.55 17.90 20.47
N GLU A 109 4.27 17.62 20.41
CA GLU A 109 3.69 16.58 19.55
C GLU A 109 4.04 16.78 18.07
N ASN A 110 4.08 18.04 17.62
CA ASN A 110 4.25 18.43 16.23
C ASN A 110 5.67 18.88 15.89
N ALA A 111 6.65 18.60 16.75
CA ALA A 111 8.03 19.04 16.57
C ALA A 111 8.69 18.50 15.28
N TYR A 112 8.17 17.42 14.72
CA TYR A 112 8.64 16.82 13.46
C TYR A 112 7.63 16.97 12.32
N GLY A 113 6.70 17.92 12.44
CA GLY A 113 5.61 18.20 11.51
C GLY A 113 4.29 17.57 11.92
N LEU A 114 3.25 17.89 11.18
CA LEU A 114 1.91 17.34 11.38
C LEU A 114 1.83 15.91 10.85
N HIS A 115 0.87 15.16 11.36
CA HIS A 115 0.46 13.88 10.77
C HIS A 115 -0.10 14.11 9.36
N GLU A 116 0.06 13.13 8.49
CA GLU A 116 -0.25 13.20 7.07
C GLU A 116 -1.70 13.62 6.79
N GLU A 117 -2.65 13.08 7.53
CA GLU A 117 -4.07 13.43 7.34
C GLU A 117 -4.37 14.90 7.70
N GLU A 118 -3.79 15.39 8.81
CA GLU A 118 -3.92 16.79 9.19
C GLU A 118 -3.16 17.71 8.22
N PHE A 119 -2.00 17.29 7.73
CA PHE A 119 -1.26 18.03 6.68
C PHE A 119 -2.09 18.16 5.39
N LYS A 120 -2.78 17.11 4.97
CA LYS A 120 -3.67 17.14 3.79
C LYS A 120 -4.82 18.13 3.97
N LEU A 121 -5.39 18.23 5.18
CA LEU A 121 -6.40 19.23 5.49
C LEU A 121 -5.83 20.66 5.39
N VAL A 122 -4.62 20.91 5.93
CA VAL A 122 -3.95 22.20 5.77
C VAL A 122 -3.73 22.52 4.31
N MET A 123 -3.19 21.58 3.52
CA MET A 123 -2.92 21.76 2.10
C MET A 123 -4.19 22.08 1.31
N LYS A 124 -5.27 21.33 1.56
CA LYS A 124 -6.59 21.54 0.95
C LYS A 124 -7.15 22.91 1.24
N ASP A 125 -7.19 23.26 2.51
CA ASP A 125 -7.88 24.46 2.98
C ASP A 125 -7.10 25.74 2.64
N VAL A 126 -5.76 25.71 2.71
CA VAL A 126 -4.90 26.82 2.27
C VAL A 126 -5.01 27.02 0.77
N ALA A 127 -4.95 25.95 -0.04
CA ALA A 127 -5.11 26.06 -1.48
C ALA A 127 -6.49 26.62 -1.86
N ALA A 128 -7.57 26.15 -1.23
CA ALA A 128 -8.93 26.66 -1.47
C ALA A 128 -9.08 28.14 -1.10
N GLY A 129 -8.52 28.56 0.04
CA GLY A 129 -8.51 29.96 0.45
C GLY A 129 -7.71 30.85 -0.50
N MET A 130 -6.54 30.39 -0.93
CA MET A 130 -5.69 31.10 -1.89
C MET A 130 -6.30 31.17 -3.29
N ASN A 131 -6.95 30.11 -3.76
CA ASN A 131 -7.68 30.14 -5.02
C ASN A 131 -8.78 31.20 -5.02
N TYR A 132 -9.57 31.25 -3.94
CA TYR A 132 -10.59 32.28 -3.79
C TYR A 132 -10.02 33.71 -3.78
N LEU A 133 -8.87 33.94 -3.12
CA LEU A 133 -8.20 35.26 -3.16
C LEU A 133 -7.74 35.59 -4.57
N ARG A 134 -7.19 34.64 -5.30
CA ARG A 134 -6.76 34.82 -6.71
C ARG A 134 -7.93 35.17 -7.62
N GLU A 135 -9.08 34.51 -7.50
CA GLU A 135 -10.30 34.83 -8.25
C GLU A 135 -10.79 36.26 -7.99
N LYS A 136 -10.46 36.84 -6.83
CA LYS A 136 -10.76 38.22 -6.46
C LYS A 136 -9.61 39.20 -6.78
N GLY A 137 -8.54 38.75 -7.43
CA GLY A 137 -7.38 39.57 -7.72
C GLY A 137 -6.60 40.02 -6.49
N ILE A 138 -6.66 39.25 -5.37
CA ILE A 138 -6.05 39.65 -4.09
C ILE A 138 -4.77 38.87 -3.85
N VAL A 139 -3.68 39.56 -3.50
CA VAL A 139 -2.39 39.01 -3.07
C VAL A 139 -2.27 39.16 -1.56
N HIS A 140 -1.97 38.09 -0.83
CA HIS A 140 -1.92 38.06 0.63
C HIS A 140 -0.67 38.72 1.21
N ARG A 141 0.50 38.43 0.66
CA ARG A 141 1.86 38.98 0.96
C ARG A 141 2.46 38.69 2.34
N ASP A 142 1.71 38.09 3.29
CA ASP A 142 2.23 37.64 4.59
C ASP A 142 1.67 36.28 4.99
N LEU A 143 1.69 35.31 4.04
CA LEU A 143 1.25 33.96 4.34
C LEU A 143 2.30 33.23 5.16
N LYS A 144 1.88 32.71 6.31
CA LYS A 144 2.71 31.96 7.27
C LYS A 144 1.81 31.17 8.23
N PRO A 145 2.34 30.19 8.99
CA PRO A 145 1.54 29.43 9.95
C PRO A 145 0.82 30.30 11.01
N GLY A 146 1.37 31.47 11.36
CA GLY A 146 0.72 32.40 12.29
C GLY A 146 -0.55 33.02 11.75
N ASN A 147 -0.71 33.11 10.44
CA ASN A 147 -1.85 33.71 9.75
C ASN A 147 -2.79 32.64 9.14
N ILE A 148 -2.67 31.38 9.58
CA ILE A 148 -3.57 30.28 9.27
C ILE A 148 -4.19 29.81 10.58
N MET A 149 -5.50 30.02 10.75
CA MET A 149 -6.23 29.70 11.97
C MET A 149 -6.95 28.38 11.84
N ARG A 150 -6.99 27.58 12.91
CA ARG A 150 -7.77 26.35 12.99
C ARG A 150 -9.10 26.60 13.69
N CYS A 151 -10.18 26.31 13.02
CA CYS A 151 -11.51 26.16 13.59
C CYS A 151 -11.87 24.66 13.66
N ILE A 152 -12.70 24.30 14.61
CA ILE A 152 -13.25 22.93 14.68
C ILE A 152 -14.67 23.01 14.14
N GLY A 153 -14.94 22.20 13.11
CA GLY A 153 -16.27 22.07 12.50
C GLY A 153 -17.27 21.38 13.43
N GLU A 154 -18.53 21.39 13.04
CA GLU A 154 -19.61 20.67 13.77
C GLU A 154 -19.39 19.14 13.75
N ASP A 155 -18.69 18.66 12.73
CA ASP A 155 -18.26 17.26 12.55
C ASP A 155 -17.01 16.89 13.41
N GLY A 156 -16.47 17.84 14.16
CA GLY A 156 -15.25 17.69 14.95
C GLY A 156 -13.95 17.76 14.14
N LEU A 157 -14.02 17.96 12.82
CA LEU A 157 -12.84 18.04 11.95
C LEU A 157 -12.24 19.43 11.95
N SER A 158 -10.92 19.51 11.71
CA SER A 158 -10.20 20.77 11.55
C SER A 158 -10.59 21.47 10.25
N ILE A 159 -10.80 22.77 10.33
CA ILE A 159 -10.97 23.68 9.18
C ILE A 159 -9.92 24.77 9.32
N TYR A 160 -9.06 24.89 8.31
CA TYR A 160 -8.02 25.93 8.29
C TYR A 160 -8.49 27.15 7.51
N LYS A 161 -8.27 28.35 8.09
CA LYS A 161 -8.74 29.60 7.53
C LYS A 161 -7.62 30.63 7.50
N LEU A 162 -7.47 31.32 6.37
CA LEU A 162 -6.54 32.44 6.20
C LEU A 162 -7.03 33.66 6.94
N THR A 163 -6.10 34.40 7.55
CA THR A 163 -6.39 35.62 8.32
C THR A 163 -5.27 36.64 8.15
N ASP A 164 -5.47 37.82 8.71
CA ASP A 164 -4.53 38.96 8.74
C ASP A 164 -4.19 39.54 7.35
N PHE A 165 -5.20 40.10 6.71
CA PHE A 165 -5.11 40.74 5.40
C PHE A 165 -4.52 42.17 5.46
N GLY A 166 -3.86 42.56 6.58
CA GLY A 166 -3.27 43.89 6.74
C GLY A 166 -2.15 44.24 5.77
N ALA A 167 -1.59 43.22 5.12
CA ALA A 167 -0.62 43.36 4.05
C ALA A 167 -1.24 43.13 2.66
N ALA A 168 -2.47 42.64 2.56
CA ALA A 168 -3.10 42.26 1.31
C ALA A 168 -3.35 43.44 0.37
N ARG A 169 -3.36 43.16 -0.92
CA ARG A 169 -3.62 44.17 -1.97
C ARG A 169 -4.42 43.56 -3.09
N GLU A 170 -5.34 44.33 -3.66
CA GLU A 170 -6.02 44.06 -4.91
C GLU A 170 -5.07 44.45 -6.05
N LEU A 171 -4.81 43.52 -6.96
CA LEU A 171 -3.93 43.67 -8.12
C LEU A 171 -4.55 42.98 -9.33
N ASP A 172 -4.49 43.67 -10.49
CA ASP A 172 -4.72 42.98 -11.76
C ASP A 172 -3.56 42.01 -12.06
N ASP A 173 -3.80 40.94 -12.81
CA ASP A 173 -2.84 39.84 -13.03
C ASP A 173 -1.46 40.26 -13.59
N GLU A 174 -1.41 41.39 -14.29
CA GLU A 174 -0.17 41.97 -14.82
C GLU A 174 0.42 43.06 -13.92
N GLU A 175 -0.31 43.47 -12.86
CA GLU A 175 0.12 44.57 -11.99
C GLU A 175 1.22 44.14 -11.05
N GLN A 176 2.21 45.01 -10.90
CA GLN A 176 3.36 44.81 -10.07
C GLN A 176 3.34 45.80 -8.89
N PHE A 177 3.77 45.35 -7.72
CA PHE A 177 3.77 46.19 -6.52
C PHE A 177 5.20 46.46 -6.02
N MET A 178 5.36 47.58 -5.30
CA MET A 178 6.65 48.02 -4.74
C MET A 178 6.65 48.06 -3.22
N SER A 179 5.50 47.88 -2.56
CA SER A 179 5.37 47.93 -1.12
C SER A 179 5.90 46.67 -0.43
N LEU A 180 6.60 46.84 0.71
CA LEU A 180 7.30 45.77 1.42
C LEU A 180 6.56 45.40 2.70
N TYR A 181 6.06 44.16 2.73
CA TYR A 181 5.37 43.58 3.90
C TYR A 181 5.75 42.09 4.00
N GLY A 182 5.60 41.48 5.15
CA GLY A 182 5.76 40.08 5.39
C GLY A 182 6.74 39.75 6.51
N THR A 183 6.83 38.49 6.84
CA THR A 183 7.72 37.92 7.88
C THR A 183 8.99 37.40 7.22
N GLU A 184 10.15 37.84 7.70
CA GLU A 184 11.47 37.66 7.08
C GLU A 184 11.70 36.21 6.56
N GLU A 185 11.37 35.20 7.37
CA GLU A 185 11.66 33.79 7.08
C GLU A 185 10.78 33.19 5.96
N TYR A 186 9.69 33.87 5.58
CA TYR A 186 8.71 33.42 4.57
C TYR A 186 8.75 34.25 3.29
N LEU A 187 9.57 35.31 3.24
CA LEU A 187 9.65 36.20 2.10
C LEU A 187 10.35 35.55 0.91
N HIS A 188 9.81 35.79 -0.29
CA HIS A 188 10.51 35.49 -1.54
C HIS A 188 11.89 36.18 -1.55
N PRO A 189 12.95 35.56 -2.06
CA PRO A 189 14.32 36.13 -2.07
C PRO A 189 14.41 37.56 -2.58
N ASP A 190 13.72 37.91 -3.67
CA ASP A 190 13.70 39.26 -4.21
C ASP A 190 13.07 40.27 -3.24
N MET A 191 11.99 39.87 -2.55
CA MET A 191 11.40 40.70 -1.51
C MET A 191 12.31 40.81 -0.28
N TYR A 192 12.96 39.74 0.10
CA TYR A 192 13.92 39.69 1.20
C TYR A 192 15.11 40.66 0.96
N GLU A 193 15.66 40.64 -0.25
CA GLU A 193 16.77 41.54 -0.64
C GLU A 193 16.40 43.00 -0.43
N ARG A 194 15.19 43.38 -0.83
CA ARG A 194 14.72 44.77 -0.70
C ARG A 194 14.25 45.11 0.72
N ALA A 195 13.46 44.26 1.37
CA ALA A 195 12.87 44.52 2.66
C ALA A 195 13.86 44.43 3.82
N VAL A 196 14.74 43.42 3.77
CA VAL A 196 15.61 43.06 4.89
C VAL A 196 17.03 43.55 4.70
N LEU A 197 17.60 43.39 3.49
CA LEU A 197 18.95 43.86 3.14
C LEU A 197 18.97 45.32 2.71
N ARG A 198 17.81 45.91 2.43
CA ARG A 198 17.62 47.33 2.03
C ARG A 198 18.45 47.70 0.78
N ARG A 199 18.67 46.73 -0.14
CA ARG A 199 19.34 46.96 -1.39
C ARG A 199 18.38 47.63 -2.39
N PRO A 200 18.78 48.72 -3.09
CA PRO A 200 17.93 49.39 -4.07
C PRO A 200 17.82 48.45 -5.31
N MET A 201 16.62 48.00 -5.60
CA MET A 201 16.29 47.25 -6.79
C MET A 201 15.09 47.86 -7.50
N GLY A 202 15.19 48.05 -8.80
CA GLY A 202 14.09 48.50 -9.66
C GLY A 202 13.06 47.38 -10.00
N LYS A 203 13.16 46.24 -9.32
CA LYS A 203 12.23 45.10 -9.54
C LYS A 203 10.88 45.33 -8.90
N SER A 204 9.87 45.03 -9.61
CA SER A 204 8.49 44.93 -9.19
C SER A 204 8.13 43.45 -8.92
N PHE A 205 7.17 43.21 -8.04
CA PHE A 205 6.81 41.86 -7.56
C PHE A 205 5.46 41.46 -8.15
N LYS A 206 5.35 40.20 -8.57
CA LYS A 206 4.11 39.58 -9.02
C LYS A 206 3.41 38.85 -7.85
N ALA A 207 2.18 38.49 -8.06
CA ALA A 207 1.40 37.69 -7.08
C ALA A 207 2.05 36.35 -6.70
N THR A 208 2.91 35.80 -7.56
CA THR A 208 3.63 34.55 -7.35
C THR A 208 4.53 34.52 -6.11
N VAL A 209 4.81 35.69 -5.47
CA VAL A 209 5.52 35.70 -4.19
C VAL A 209 4.77 34.95 -3.08
N ASP A 210 3.43 34.84 -3.17
CA ASP A 210 2.64 34.04 -2.25
C ASP A 210 2.90 32.54 -2.41
N LEU A 211 3.24 32.06 -3.62
CA LEU A 211 3.59 30.64 -3.84
C LEU A 211 4.85 30.26 -3.06
N TRP A 212 5.86 31.13 -3.03
CA TRP A 212 7.04 30.92 -2.19
C TRP A 212 6.65 30.83 -0.71
N SER A 213 5.84 31.74 -0.23
CA SER A 213 5.38 31.75 1.17
C SER A 213 4.56 30.49 1.52
N ILE A 214 3.75 29.98 0.56
CA ILE A 214 3.06 28.71 0.69
C ILE A 214 4.08 27.56 0.79
N GLY A 215 5.09 27.54 -0.07
CA GLY A 215 6.15 26.53 -0.07
C GLY A 215 6.91 26.45 1.25
N VAL A 216 7.32 27.62 1.78
CA VAL A 216 7.98 27.71 3.10
C VAL A 216 7.04 27.22 4.20
N THR A 217 5.75 27.61 4.14
CA THR A 217 4.73 27.18 5.09
C THR A 217 4.50 25.68 5.05
N PHE A 218 4.30 25.10 3.87
CA PHE A 218 4.09 23.65 3.72
C PHE A 218 5.30 22.84 4.16
N TYR A 219 6.51 23.27 3.83
CA TYR A 219 7.73 22.63 4.35
C TYR A 219 7.77 22.68 5.88
N HIS A 220 7.48 23.84 6.48
CA HIS A 220 7.46 24.01 7.94
C HIS A 220 6.41 23.11 8.58
N VAL A 221 5.20 23.04 8.02
CA VAL A 221 4.12 22.17 8.51
C VAL A 221 4.48 20.68 8.37
N ALA A 222 5.14 20.29 7.27
CA ALA A 222 5.55 18.91 7.02
C ALA A 222 6.69 18.44 7.94
N THR A 223 7.55 19.35 8.42
CA THR A 223 8.81 18.97 9.08
C THR A 223 8.98 19.51 10.49
N GLY A 224 8.12 20.46 10.93
CA GLY A 224 8.28 21.22 12.16
C GLY A 224 9.43 22.24 12.15
N SER A 225 10.07 22.44 11.00
CA SER A 225 11.24 23.31 10.86
C SER A 225 11.18 24.14 9.58
N LEU A 226 11.75 25.34 9.61
CA LEU A 226 11.90 26.17 8.41
C LEU A 226 12.83 25.49 7.38
N PRO A 227 12.58 25.67 6.06
CA PRO A 227 13.41 25.07 5.00
C PRO A 227 14.80 25.69 4.93
N PHE A 228 14.93 26.99 5.15
CA PHE A 228 16.19 27.72 5.00
C PHE A 228 16.69 28.20 6.35
N ARG A 229 17.83 27.67 6.80
CA ARG A 229 18.35 27.86 8.17
C ARG A 229 19.83 28.22 8.15
N PRO A 230 20.18 29.51 8.16
CA PRO A 230 21.57 29.93 8.37
C PRO A 230 21.99 29.64 9.82
N TYR A 231 23.28 29.47 10.06
CA TYR A 231 23.83 29.34 11.40
C TYR A 231 23.49 30.59 12.24
N GLY A 232 23.09 30.40 13.49
CA GLY A 232 22.64 31.48 14.38
C GLY A 232 21.26 32.07 14.06
N GLY A 233 20.58 31.59 12.99
CA GLY A 233 19.24 32.00 12.59
C GLY A 233 19.20 33.19 11.62
N ALA A 234 18.07 33.30 10.88
CA ALA A 234 17.87 34.29 9.81
C ALA A 234 18.07 35.75 10.27
N ARG A 235 17.64 36.09 11.48
CA ARG A 235 17.73 37.46 12.01
C ARG A 235 19.17 37.89 12.30
N ARG A 236 20.07 36.95 12.64
CA ARG A 236 21.50 37.23 12.90
C ARG A 236 22.33 37.23 11.62
N ASN A 237 22.03 36.28 10.75
CA ASN A 237 22.81 36.05 9.52
C ASN A 237 21.95 36.32 8.26
N LYS A 238 21.57 37.57 8.06
CA LYS A 238 20.72 38.03 6.96
C LYS A 238 21.32 37.75 5.57
N GLU A 239 22.61 38.00 5.41
CA GLU A 239 23.31 37.76 4.16
C GLU A 239 23.41 36.27 3.82
N VAL A 240 23.64 35.43 4.82
CA VAL A 240 23.64 33.96 4.64
C VAL A 240 22.24 33.44 4.32
N MET A 241 21.19 33.99 4.96
CA MET A 241 19.82 33.66 4.63
C MET A 241 19.50 33.98 3.16
N PHE A 242 19.94 35.14 2.68
CA PHE A 242 19.78 35.51 1.27
C PHE A 242 20.53 34.54 0.35
N LYS A 243 21.81 34.25 0.64
CA LYS A 243 22.60 33.27 -0.14
C LYS A 243 21.97 31.87 -0.19
N ILE A 244 21.50 31.34 0.96
CA ILE A 244 20.87 30.01 1.00
C ILE A 244 19.68 29.92 0.06
N THR A 245 18.90 31.01 -0.07
CA THR A 245 17.71 31.03 -0.92
C THR A 245 18.02 31.33 -2.39
N THR A 246 18.97 32.21 -2.69
CA THR A 246 19.28 32.64 -4.07
C THR A 246 20.28 31.75 -4.78
N GLU A 247 21.27 31.16 -4.07
CA GLU A 247 22.28 30.28 -4.62
C GLU A 247 21.87 28.81 -4.62
N LYS A 248 20.63 28.52 -4.19
CA LYS A 248 20.14 27.13 -4.14
C LYS A 248 20.08 26.52 -5.53
N PRO A 249 20.51 25.24 -5.71
CA PRO A 249 20.34 24.53 -6.97
C PRO A 249 18.84 24.37 -7.28
N SER A 250 18.47 24.42 -8.55
CA SER A 250 17.09 24.14 -8.99
C SER A 250 16.62 22.77 -8.48
N GLY A 251 15.37 22.71 -8.01
CA GLY A 251 14.80 21.53 -7.38
C GLY A 251 15.18 21.30 -5.91
N ALA A 252 16.07 22.09 -5.32
CA ALA A 252 16.32 22.04 -3.88
C ALA A 252 15.14 22.65 -3.11
N ILE A 253 14.67 21.96 -2.07
CA ILE A 253 13.54 22.39 -1.23
C ILE A 253 13.96 22.91 0.14
N SER A 254 15.21 22.77 0.52
CA SER A 254 15.76 23.28 1.77
C SER A 254 17.27 23.55 1.68
N GLY A 255 17.76 24.39 2.61
CA GLY A 255 19.17 24.72 2.74
C GLY A 255 19.57 25.00 4.18
N ILE A 256 20.71 24.49 4.63
CA ILE A 256 21.17 24.61 6.02
C ILE A 256 22.65 25.00 6.06
N GLN A 257 23.00 25.82 7.03
CA GLN A 257 24.38 26.03 7.45
C GLN A 257 24.54 25.52 8.89
N HIS A 258 25.41 24.53 9.09
CA HIS A 258 25.54 23.84 10.40
C HIS A 258 26.50 24.55 11.37
N THR A 259 27.49 25.22 10.85
CA THR A 259 28.54 25.94 11.64
C THR A 259 28.74 27.35 11.11
N GLU A 260 29.26 28.24 11.97
CA GLU A 260 29.64 29.56 11.57
C GLU A 260 30.68 29.49 10.42
N ASP A 261 30.50 30.27 9.37
CA ASP A 261 31.29 30.21 8.12
C ASP A 261 31.36 28.84 7.42
N GLY A 262 30.52 27.87 7.85
CA GLY A 262 30.41 26.56 7.24
C GLY A 262 29.77 26.59 5.85
N ARG A 263 29.96 25.50 5.11
CA ARG A 263 29.35 25.34 3.78
C ARG A 263 27.83 25.32 3.86
N LEU A 264 27.22 25.83 2.81
CA LEU A 264 25.77 25.71 2.59
C LEU A 264 25.47 24.32 2.04
N GLU A 265 24.52 23.62 2.67
CA GLU A 265 24.08 22.30 2.27
C GLU A 265 22.61 22.37 1.84
N TRP A 266 22.32 21.97 0.61
CA TRP A 266 20.96 21.94 0.07
C TRP A 266 20.45 20.52 -0.04
N SER A 267 19.14 20.35 0.14
CA SER A 267 18.46 19.07 0.00
C SER A 267 17.30 19.15 -0.97
N ARG A 268 17.15 18.10 -1.78
CA ARG A 268 15.97 17.85 -2.64
C ARG A 268 14.97 16.91 -2.01
N ALA A 269 15.20 16.45 -0.78
CA ALA A 269 14.35 15.53 -0.07
C ALA A 269 13.92 16.08 1.28
N LEU A 270 12.77 15.69 1.75
CA LEU A 270 12.31 15.96 3.11
C LEU A 270 13.15 15.17 4.12
N PRO A 271 13.38 15.70 5.34
CA PRO A 271 14.21 15.05 6.35
C PRO A 271 13.62 13.70 6.78
N LYS A 272 14.49 12.77 7.19
CA LYS A 272 14.10 11.44 7.70
C LYS A 272 13.17 11.52 8.92
N THR A 273 13.28 12.59 9.71
CA THR A 273 12.42 12.84 10.88
C THR A 273 10.98 13.21 10.52
N CYS A 274 10.72 13.66 9.30
CA CYS A 274 9.38 14.01 8.82
C CYS A 274 8.43 12.82 8.93
N LEU A 275 7.21 13.07 9.48
CA LEU A 275 6.22 12.06 9.81
C LEU A 275 5.40 11.55 8.61
N LEU A 276 5.48 12.24 7.48
CA LEU A 276 4.75 11.85 6.26
C LEU A 276 5.25 10.51 5.71
N SER A 277 4.36 9.72 5.13
CA SER A 277 4.70 8.47 4.47
C SER A 277 5.64 8.70 3.27
N ARG A 278 6.37 7.66 2.86
CA ARG A 278 7.25 7.73 1.68
C ARG A 278 6.45 8.13 0.44
N GLY A 279 5.30 7.49 0.19
CA GLY A 279 4.46 7.80 -0.96
C GLY A 279 3.99 9.26 -0.98
N PHE A 280 3.62 9.82 0.16
CA PHE A 280 3.22 11.23 0.22
C PHE A 280 4.41 12.21 0.07
N LYS A 281 5.59 11.85 0.61
CA LYS A 281 6.83 12.63 0.40
C LYS A 281 7.20 12.71 -1.07
N ASP A 282 7.03 11.62 -1.81
CA ASP A 282 7.33 11.54 -3.24
C ASP A 282 6.41 12.45 -4.07
N LEU A 283 5.17 12.69 -3.61
CA LEU A 283 4.23 13.64 -4.20
C LEU A 283 4.49 15.09 -3.77
N LEU A 284 4.75 15.32 -2.49
CA LEU A 284 4.93 16.66 -1.94
C LEU A 284 6.26 17.30 -2.36
N THR A 285 7.32 16.51 -2.53
CA THR A 285 8.65 17.03 -2.87
C THR A 285 8.70 17.76 -4.22
N PRO A 286 8.13 17.25 -5.32
CA PRO A 286 8.05 17.97 -6.59
C PRO A 286 7.22 19.26 -6.50
N LEU A 287 6.10 19.24 -5.76
CA LEU A 287 5.28 20.43 -5.52
C LEU A 287 6.10 21.51 -4.81
N LEU A 288 6.80 21.16 -3.72
CA LEU A 288 7.67 22.10 -3.01
C LEU A 288 8.80 22.61 -3.90
N ALA A 289 9.40 21.76 -4.72
CA ALA A 289 10.46 22.15 -5.64
C ALA A 289 9.98 23.16 -6.68
N GLY A 290 8.75 22.99 -7.19
CA GLY A 290 8.15 23.90 -8.17
C GLY A 290 7.81 25.28 -7.62
N ILE A 291 7.32 25.36 -6.38
CA ILE A 291 6.91 26.65 -5.77
C ILE A 291 8.02 27.32 -4.94
N LEU A 292 9.08 26.59 -4.55
CA LEU A 292 10.28 27.14 -3.90
C LEU A 292 11.40 27.44 -4.91
N GLU A 293 11.07 27.76 -6.16
CA GLU A 293 12.03 28.10 -7.20
C GLU A 293 12.27 29.62 -7.21
N CYS A 294 13.53 30.03 -7.29
CA CYS A 294 13.92 31.44 -7.32
C CYS A 294 13.90 32.02 -8.73
N ASP A 295 14.12 31.16 -9.73
CA ASP A 295 14.06 31.57 -11.12
C ASP A 295 12.59 31.71 -11.54
N SER A 296 12.17 32.96 -11.77
CA SER A 296 10.81 33.30 -12.17
C SER A 296 10.32 32.60 -13.45
N MET A 297 11.27 32.13 -14.30
CA MET A 297 10.93 31.38 -15.53
C MET A 297 10.68 29.90 -15.25
N LYS A 298 11.12 29.37 -14.12
CA LYS A 298 10.96 27.97 -13.72
C LYS A 298 9.95 27.79 -12.60
N MET A 299 9.62 28.88 -11.90
CA MET A 299 8.65 28.88 -10.83
C MET A 299 7.28 28.50 -11.38
N TRP A 300 6.58 27.64 -10.67
CA TRP A 300 5.20 27.26 -11.02
C TRP A 300 4.25 28.46 -11.01
N THR A 301 3.21 28.36 -11.83
CA THR A 301 2.06 29.28 -11.77
C THR A 301 1.08 28.83 -10.67
N PHE A 302 0.13 29.70 -10.31
CA PHE A 302 -0.94 29.33 -9.41
C PHE A 302 -1.82 28.20 -9.96
N GLU A 303 -2.07 28.19 -11.26
CA GLU A 303 -2.84 27.16 -11.95
C GLU A 303 -2.19 25.81 -11.78
N MET A 304 -0.88 25.70 -12.07
CA MET A 304 -0.10 24.45 -11.85
C MET A 304 -0.13 24.00 -10.39
N PHE A 305 -0.03 24.93 -9.45
CA PHE A 305 -0.09 24.64 -8.03
C PHE A 305 -1.46 24.07 -7.62
N PHE A 306 -2.56 24.71 -8.04
CA PHE A 306 -3.92 24.24 -7.69
C PHE A 306 -4.26 22.92 -8.36
N GLU A 307 -3.86 22.71 -9.61
CA GLU A 307 -4.03 21.44 -10.33
C GLU A 307 -3.29 20.30 -9.59
N GLU A 308 -2.03 20.50 -9.24
CA GLU A 308 -1.25 19.45 -8.57
C GLU A 308 -1.78 19.16 -7.15
N VAL A 309 -2.15 20.19 -6.38
CA VAL A 309 -2.81 19.99 -5.08
C VAL A 309 -4.11 19.20 -5.24
N THR A 310 -4.94 19.55 -6.22
CA THR A 310 -6.20 18.84 -6.48
C THR A 310 -5.95 17.38 -6.87
N LYS A 311 -4.96 17.13 -7.72
CA LYS A 311 -4.53 15.79 -8.12
C LYS A 311 -4.09 14.96 -6.91
N ILE A 312 -3.21 15.48 -6.07
CA ILE A 312 -2.73 14.79 -4.86
C ILE A 312 -3.88 14.47 -3.90
N LEU A 313 -4.81 15.40 -3.70
CA LEU A 313 -5.94 15.22 -2.79
C LEU A 313 -7.00 14.24 -3.28
N ASN A 314 -7.09 14.02 -4.60
CA ASN A 314 -8.02 13.08 -5.22
C ASN A 314 -7.44 11.67 -5.41
N MET A 315 -6.19 11.44 -5.01
CA MET A 315 -5.60 10.10 -5.05
C MET A 315 -6.17 9.21 -3.95
N ASP A 316 -6.45 7.97 -4.30
CA ASP A 316 -6.77 6.91 -3.36
C ASP A 316 -5.50 6.36 -2.71
N ILE A 317 -5.65 5.79 -1.51
CA ILE A 317 -4.54 5.22 -0.75
C ILE A 317 -4.72 3.72 -0.67
N ILE A 318 -3.75 2.97 -1.20
CA ILE A 318 -3.63 1.53 -0.99
C ILE A 318 -2.59 1.29 0.11
N HIS A 319 -3.04 0.67 1.21
CA HIS A 319 -2.15 0.26 2.29
C HIS A 319 -1.51 -1.08 1.94
N ILE A 320 -0.18 -1.12 1.92
CA ILE A 320 0.60 -2.32 1.64
C ILE A 320 1.56 -2.58 2.79
N PHE A 321 1.77 -3.85 3.11
CA PHE A 321 2.76 -4.29 4.08
C PHE A 321 3.79 -5.18 3.39
N ASN A 322 5.04 -4.70 3.35
CA ASN A 322 6.16 -5.51 2.86
C ASN A 322 6.66 -6.41 3.99
N ILE A 323 6.40 -7.70 3.87
CA ILE A 323 6.79 -8.67 4.91
C ILE A 323 8.32 -8.84 4.99
N SER A 324 9.04 -8.68 3.88
CA SER A 324 10.49 -8.87 3.83
C SER A 324 11.28 -7.83 4.63
N THR A 325 10.72 -6.64 4.85
CA THR A 325 11.31 -5.55 5.62
C THR A 325 10.48 -5.17 6.86
N ALA A 326 9.32 -5.81 7.04
CA ALA A 326 8.29 -5.47 8.04
C ALA A 326 7.86 -4.00 7.99
N THR A 327 7.72 -3.42 6.79
CA THR A 327 7.38 -2.01 6.60
C THR A 327 5.96 -1.82 6.07
N SER A 328 5.23 -0.86 6.68
CA SER A 328 3.92 -0.41 6.20
C SER A 328 4.10 0.71 5.19
N LEU A 329 3.48 0.59 4.03
CA LEU A 329 3.55 1.52 2.92
C LEU A 329 2.17 2.09 2.62
N ARG A 330 2.14 3.34 2.15
CA ARG A 330 0.96 4.00 1.59
C ARG A 330 1.27 4.29 0.11
N ILE A 331 0.58 3.60 -0.77
CA ILE A 331 0.70 3.80 -2.21
C ILE A 331 -0.42 4.73 -2.64
N TYR A 332 -0.05 5.88 -3.18
CA TYR A 332 -0.98 6.86 -3.72
C TYR A 332 -1.23 6.55 -5.19
N VAL A 333 -2.49 6.37 -5.56
CA VAL A 333 -2.90 5.97 -6.91
C VAL A 333 -4.05 6.85 -7.40
N ASN A 334 -4.10 7.13 -8.69
CA ASN A 334 -5.31 7.69 -9.27
C ASN A 334 -6.39 6.60 -9.33
N PRO A 335 -7.67 6.94 -9.14
CA PRO A 335 -8.76 5.96 -9.24
C PRO A 335 -8.80 5.17 -10.55
N THR A 336 -8.23 5.73 -11.61
CA THR A 336 -8.15 5.14 -12.96
C THR A 336 -6.87 4.38 -13.24
N ASP A 337 -5.89 4.38 -12.32
CA ASP A 337 -4.63 3.65 -12.50
C ASP A 337 -4.90 2.15 -12.56
N THR A 338 -4.25 1.48 -13.51
CA THR A 338 -4.35 0.03 -13.69
C THR A 338 -3.52 -0.73 -12.65
N PHE A 339 -3.81 -2.02 -12.47
CA PHE A 339 -3.02 -2.86 -11.57
C PHE A 339 -1.54 -2.90 -11.94
N ALA A 340 -1.20 -2.87 -13.22
CA ALA A 340 0.19 -2.77 -13.65
C ALA A 340 0.87 -1.49 -13.12
N ASN A 341 0.18 -0.34 -13.15
CA ASN A 341 0.70 0.91 -12.60
C ASN A 341 0.90 0.81 -11.08
N VAL A 342 -0.05 0.16 -10.38
CA VAL A 342 0.07 -0.07 -8.93
C VAL A 342 1.30 -0.94 -8.60
N GLN A 343 1.52 -2.01 -9.38
CA GLN A 343 2.70 -2.88 -9.20
C GLN A 343 4.03 -2.12 -9.41
N GLU A 344 4.08 -1.20 -10.38
CA GLU A 344 5.26 -0.34 -10.59
C GLU A 344 5.49 0.60 -9.39
N LEU A 345 4.43 1.23 -8.86
CA LEU A 345 4.53 2.08 -7.67
C LEU A 345 4.99 1.28 -6.43
N VAL A 346 4.52 0.04 -6.30
CA VAL A 346 4.98 -0.88 -5.26
C VAL A 346 6.45 -1.24 -5.48
N ALA A 347 6.87 -1.52 -6.73
CA ALA A 347 8.27 -1.82 -7.04
C ALA A 347 9.21 -0.68 -6.64
N VAL A 348 8.84 0.57 -6.90
CA VAL A 348 9.62 1.75 -6.51
C VAL A 348 9.81 1.88 -4.98
N GLN A 349 8.82 1.43 -4.19
CA GLN A 349 8.89 1.56 -2.73
C GLN A 349 9.44 0.30 -2.03
N THR A 350 9.41 -0.87 -2.67
CA THR A 350 9.80 -2.16 -2.06
C THR A 350 11.05 -2.77 -2.66
N ASP A 351 11.51 -2.27 -3.82
CA ASP A 351 12.55 -2.88 -4.67
C ASP A 351 12.18 -4.30 -5.17
N ILE A 352 10.91 -4.71 -5.08
CA ILE A 352 10.39 -5.98 -5.61
C ILE A 352 9.84 -5.71 -7.01
N PRO A 353 10.45 -6.25 -8.09
CA PRO A 353 9.93 -6.09 -9.45
C PRO A 353 8.49 -6.59 -9.60
N ALA A 354 7.66 -5.95 -10.44
CA ALA A 354 6.25 -6.27 -10.63
C ALA A 354 6.00 -7.77 -10.89
N ALA A 355 6.81 -8.41 -11.74
CA ALA A 355 6.71 -9.83 -12.05
C ALA A 355 7.03 -10.78 -10.87
N ARG A 356 7.62 -10.27 -9.80
CA ARG A 356 7.98 -11.05 -8.60
C ARG A 356 7.11 -10.71 -7.39
N GLN A 357 6.21 -9.74 -7.54
CA GLN A 357 5.29 -9.38 -6.47
C GLN A 357 4.18 -10.42 -6.33
N GLU A 358 4.16 -11.08 -5.20
CA GLU A 358 3.01 -11.84 -4.77
C GLU A 358 2.25 -11.02 -3.74
N MET A 359 0.96 -10.82 -3.98
CA MET A 359 0.10 -10.02 -3.13
C MET A 359 -0.99 -10.89 -2.51
N ILE A 360 -1.22 -10.73 -1.21
CA ILE A 360 -2.23 -11.46 -0.45
C ILE A 360 -3.11 -10.45 0.28
N PHE A 361 -4.42 -10.61 0.18
CA PHE A 361 -5.40 -9.82 0.90
C PHE A 361 -6.52 -10.72 1.43
N ASP A 362 -6.86 -10.54 2.69
CA ASP A 362 -7.93 -11.28 3.39
C ASP A 362 -7.86 -12.79 3.20
N SER A 363 -6.67 -13.35 3.34
CA SER A 363 -6.36 -14.77 3.20
C SER A 363 -6.40 -15.32 1.77
N TYR A 364 -6.59 -14.49 0.74
CA TYR A 364 -6.60 -14.90 -0.67
C TYR A 364 -5.45 -14.25 -1.43
N HIS A 365 -5.05 -14.86 -2.55
CA HIS A 365 -4.25 -14.13 -3.52
C HIS A 365 -5.02 -12.91 -3.99
N PHE A 366 -4.35 -11.77 -4.01
CA PHE A 366 -4.92 -10.54 -4.56
C PHE A 366 -4.88 -10.64 -6.09
N ALA A 367 -5.90 -11.32 -6.63
CA ALA A 367 -6.02 -11.57 -8.07
C ALA A 367 -6.95 -10.52 -8.68
N VAL A 368 -6.35 -9.54 -9.36
CA VAL A 368 -7.04 -8.55 -10.19
C VAL A 368 -6.44 -8.58 -11.58
N SER A 369 -7.24 -8.28 -12.60
CA SER A 369 -6.72 -8.18 -13.96
C SER A 369 -5.73 -7.01 -14.07
N HIS A 370 -4.70 -7.15 -14.90
CA HIS A 370 -3.73 -6.08 -15.14
C HIS A 370 -4.36 -4.76 -15.61
N THR A 371 -5.57 -4.83 -16.17
CA THR A 371 -6.33 -3.68 -16.70
C THR A 371 -7.34 -3.10 -15.72
N ASP A 372 -7.61 -3.77 -14.60
CA ASP A 372 -8.61 -3.32 -13.64
C ASP A 372 -8.18 -2.01 -12.97
N PRO A 373 -9.09 -1.02 -12.90
CA PRO A 373 -8.77 0.27 -12.28
C PRO A 373 -8.72 0.17 -10.75
N ALA A 374 -7.84 0.96 -10.14
CA ALA A 374 -7.63 0.99 -8.69
C ALA A 374 -8.92 1.27 -7.89
N SER A 375 -9.88 1.98 -8.47
CA SER A 375 -11.19 2.25 -7.86
C SER A 375 -12.04 1.00 -7.58
N THR A 376 -11.72 -0.14 -8.22
CA THR A 376 -12.42 -1.41 -8.01
C THR A 376 -11.83 -2.25 -6.88
N TYR A 377 -10.69 -1.83 -6.30
CA TYR A 377 -10.02 -2.63 -5.28
C TYR A 377 -10.73 -2.58 -3.95
N PRO A 378 -10.61 -3.64 -3.13
CA PRO A 378 -11.15 -3.63 -1.79
C PRO A 378 -10.48 -2.51 -0.96
N LYS A 379 -11.24 -1.90 -0.08
CA LYS A 379 -10.74 -0.84 0.79
C LYS A 379 -9.72 -1.41 1.77
N THR A 380 -8.49 -0.92 1.68
CA THR A 380 -7.39 -1.30 2.56
C THR A 380 -7.26 -0.34 3.74
N LEU A 381 -6.75 -0.82 4.87
CA LEU A 381 -6.52 -0.04 6.09
C LEU A 381 -5.10 -0.31 6.62
N PRO A 382 -4.54 0.54 7.47
CA PRO A 382 -3.22 0.31 8.07
C PRO A 382 -3.10 -1.00 8.85
N ASP A 383 -4.19 -1.47 9.46
CA ASP A 383 -4.29 -2.75 10.19
C ASP A 383 -4.83 -3.90 9.33
N ASN A 384 -5.30 -3.59 8.12
CA ASN A 384 -5.75 -4.55 7.11
C ASN A 384 -5.19 -4.21 5.72
N PRO A 385 -3.85 -4.24 5.55
CA PRO A 385 -3.19 -3.92 4.28
C PRO A 385 -3.13 -5.13 3.35
N ILE A 386 -2.82 -4.90 2.07
CA ILE A 386 -2.34 -5.96 1.19
C ILE A 386 -0.94 -6.35 1.62
N ILE A 387 -0.70 -7.64 1.83
CA ILE A 387 0.63 -8.17 2.13
C ILE A 387 1.37 -8.42 0.81
N VAL A 388 2.56 -7.86 0.66
CA VAL A 388 3.43 -8.11 -0.50
C VAL A 388 4.63 -8.96 -0.10
N LEU A 389 4.94 -9.94 -0.95
CA LEU A 389 6.04 -10.89 -0.83
C LEU A 389 6.83 -10.92 -2.14
N ASP A 390 8.12 -11.23 -2.06
CA ASP A 390 8.91 -11.61 -3.23
C ASP A 390 8.75 -13.12 -3.45
N ASN A 391 8.20 -13.54 -4.59
CA ASN A 391 7.93 -14.95 -4.89
C ASN A 391 9.19 -15.76 -5.25
N VAL A 392 10.33 -15.11 -5.46
CA VAL A 392 11.61 -15.74 -5.84
C VAL A 392 12.63 -15.67 -4.70
N HIS A 393 12.79 -14.50 -4.11
CA HIS A 393 13.81 -14.29 -3.09
C HIS A 393 13.20 -14.32 -1.69
N THR A 394 13.70 -15.25 -0.90
CA THR A 394 13.35 -15.40 0.53
C THR A 394 14.35 -14.67 1.44
N ASP A 395 14.99 -13.62 0.92
CA ASP A 395 15.91 -12.82 1.73
C ASP A 395 15.11 -11.82 2.57
N PHE A 396 14.98 -12.16 3.84
CA PHE A 396 14.43 -11.26 4.84
C PHE A 396 15.57 -10.37 5.32
N SER A 397 15.63 -9.17 4.77
CA SER A 397 16.57 -8.14 5.15
C SER A 397 16.29 -7.66 6.58
N ARG A 398 17.01 -6.66 7.06
CA ARG A 398 16.79 -6.15 8.41
C ARG A 398 15.44 -5.43 8.50
N ALA A 399 14.65 -5.76 9.53
CA ALA A 399 13.47 -4.99 9.85
C ALA A 399 13.83 -3.52 10.12
N GLU A 400 13.16 -2.62 9.41
CA GLU A 400 13.34 -1.20 9.61
C GLU A 400 12.60 -0.71 10.86
N HIS A 401 13.23 0.14 11.64
CA HIS A 401 12.61 0.82 12.76
C HIS A 401 13.14 2.25 12.87
N ARG A 402 12.32 3.14 13.39
CA ARG A 402 12.68 4.54 13.56
C ARG A 402 13.71 4.70 14.69
N GLU A 403 14.83 5.34 14.37
CA GLU A 403 15.78 5.80 15.38
C GLU A 403 15.25 7.07 16.04
N LEU A 404 15.22 7.06 17.39
CA LEU A 404 14.79 8.22 18.14
C LEU A 404 15.88 9.29 18.19
N PRO A 405 15.50 10.57 18.17
CA PRO A 405 16.43 11.67 18.39
C PRO A 405 17.07 11.58 19.80
N LYS A 406 18.29 12.06 19.92
CA LYS A 406 19.00 12.07 21.20
C LYS A 406 18.33 13.02 22.20
N LEU A 407 18.18 12.58 23.44
CA LEU A 407 17.68 13.43 24.51
C LEU A 407 18.71 14.57 24.80
N PRO A 408 18.22 15.81 25.00
CA PRO A 408 19.08 16.90 25.40
C PRO A 408 19.58 16.71 26.83
N ARG A 409 20.72 17.27 27.15
CA ARG A 409 21.26 17.30 28.52
C ARG A 409 20.89 18.61 29.20
N PHE A 410 20.26 18.52 30.35
CA PHE A 410 20.03 19.68 31.19
C PHE A 410 21.32 20.15 31.85
N GLY A 411 21.53 21.46 31.92
CA GLY A 411 22.60 22.03 32.71
C GLY A 411 22.38 21.82 34.22
N THR A 412 23.44 21.84 34.99
CA THR A 412 23.39 21.67 36.46
C THR A 412 22.76 22.89 37.18
N SER A 413 22.89 24.09 36.57
CA SER A 413 22.33 25.31 37.09
C SER A 413 20.83 25.46 36.77
N PHE A 414 20.11 26.17 37.61
CA PHE A 414 18.74 26.58 37.35
C PHE A 414 18.67 27.69 36.32
N SER A 415 17.83 27.54 35.31
CA SER A 415 17.62 28.54 34.27
C SER A 415 16.24 28.41 33.62
N LEU A 416 15.30 29.29 33.93
CA LEU A 416 13.97 29.30 33.34
C LEU A 416 13.99 29.45 31.82
N ASP A 417 14.94 30.23 31.31
CA ASP A 417 15.06 30.47 29.86
C ASP A 417 15.56 29.25 29.07
N ASN A 418 16.45 28.44 29.67
CA ASN A 418 17.00 27.27 29.05
C ASN A 418 16.20 25.99 29.36
N ASP A 419 15.65 25.87 30.58
CA ASP A 419 15.02 24.65 31.05
C ASP A 419 13.68 24.38 30.32
N ALA A 420 12.87 25.42 30.04
CA ALA A 420 11.60 25.25 29.32
C ALA A 420 11.77 24.82 27.86
N PRO A 421 12.68 25.40 27.04
CA PRO A 421 12.97 24.88 25.68
C PRO A 421 13.51 23.43 25.71
N LEU A 422 14.39 23.09 26.65
CA LEU A 422 14.91 21.72 26.78
C LEU A 422 13.80 20.73 27.17
N ALA A 423 12.89 21.14 28.06
CA ALA A 423 11.73 20.31 28.43
C ALA A 423 10.80 20.08 27.22
N LYS A 424 10.64 21.07 26.34
CA LYS A 424 9.90 20.92 25.08
C LYS A 424 10.55 19.85 24.21
N VAL A 425 11.87 19.90 24.01
CA VAL A 425 12.60 18.89 23.21
C VAL A 425 12.47 17.51 23.85
N CYS A 426 12.57 17.39 25.15
CA CYS A 426 12.34 16.13 25.88
C CYS A 426 10.93 15.57 25.60
N ALA A 427 9.91 16.41 25.72
CA ALA A 427 8.53 16.01 25.43
C ALA A 427 8.36 15.58 23.97
N SER A 428 9.01 16.26 23.03
CA SER A 428 8.98 15.89 21.60
C SER A 428 9.59 14.51 21.33
N VAL A 429 10.72 14.19 21.99
CA VAL A 429 11.37 12.87 21.87
C VAL A 429 10.47 11.77 22.47
N VAL A 430 9.81 12.02 23.61
CA VAL A 430 8.91 11.05 24.22
C VAL A 430 7.63 10.84 23.41
N TRP A 431 7.11 11.88 22.77
CA TRP A 431 6.03 11.78 21.77
C TRP A 431 6.44 10.89 20.58
N ASP A 432 7.64 11.09 20.05
CA ASP A 432 8.17 10.25 18.95
C ASP A 432 8.38 8.80 19.40
N CYS A 433 8.84 8.58 20.63
CA CYS A 433 8.93 7.26 21.26
C CYS A 433 7.55 6.56 21.30
N GLN A 434 6.52 7.25 21.76
CA GLN A 434 5.17 6.70 21.88
C GLN A 434 4.59 6.33 20.50
N ARG A 435 4.73 7.23 19.49
CA ARG A 435 4.30 6.96 18.11
C ARG A 435 5.02 5.79 17.49
N SER A 436 6.34 5.72 17.69
CA SER A 436 7.15 4.62 17.16
C SER A 436 6.78 3.29 17.80
N THR A 437 6.50 3.28 19.11
CA THR A 437 6.00 2.09 19.80
C THR A 437 4.66 1.62 19.24
N ALA A 438 3.72 2.54 19.03
CA ALA A 438 2.41 2.22 18.45
C ALA A 438 2.54 1.68 17.00
N SER A 439 3.42 2.27 16.20
CA SER A 439 3.71 1.81 14.83
C SER A 439 4.29 0.40 14.81
N LEU A 440 5.27 0.10 15.65
CA LEU A 440 5.87 -1.24 15.74
C LEU A 440 4.84 -2.29 16.23
N LEU A 441 3.95 -1.91 17.14
CA LEU A 441 2.86 -2.79 17.59
C LEU A 441 1.90 -3.12 16.44
N LEU A 442 1.52 -2.11 15.64
CA LEU A 442 0.71 -2.33 14.44
C LEU A 442 1.40 -3.29 13.46
N GLN A 443 2.69 -3.05 13.18
CA GLN A 443 3.48 -3.93 12.30
C GLN A 443 3.57 -5.37 12.84
N GLN A 444 3.71 -5.57 14.17
CA GLN A 444 3.67 -6.90 14.78
C GLN A 444 2.33 -7.61 14.52
N ASN A 445 1.21 -6.89 14.67
CA ASN A 445 -0.11 -7.46 14.44
C ASN A 445 -0.31 -7.82 12.96
N VAL A 446 0.15 -6.96 12.05
CA VAL A 446 0.09 -7.22 10.61
C VAL A 446 0.99 -8.41 10.22
N MET A 447 2.19 -8.55 10.80
CA MET A 447 3.04 -9.72 10.57
C MET A 447 2.36 -11.04 10.99
N ARG A 448 1.66 -11.05 12.16
CA ARG A 448 0.89 -12.22 12.58
C ARG A 448 -0.25 -12.54 11.63
N LYS A 449 -0.98 -11.50 11.20
CA LYS A 449 -2.04 -11.63 10.20
C LYS A 449 -1.50 -12.18 8.88
N ALA A 450 -0.34 -11.70 8.42
CA ALA A 450 0.32 -12.18 7.21
C ALA A 450 0.65 -13.69 7.28
N VAL A 451 1.17 -14.17 8.41
CA VAL A 451 1.42 -15.61 8.62
C VAL A 451 0.11 -16.41 8.54
N GLN A 452 -0.95 -15.95 9.22
CA GLN A 452 -2.25 -16.62 9.19
C GLN A 452 -2.84 -16.67 7.76
N TRP A 453 -2.77 -15.56 7.03
CA TRP A 453 -3.25 -15.49 5.65
C TRP A 453 -2.46 -16.40 4.72
N PHE A 454 -1.13 -16.43 4.86
CA PHE A 454 -0.30 -17.31 4.06
C PHE A 454 -0.59 -18.80 4.33
N ILE A 455 -0.86 -19.18 5.59
CA ILE A 455 -1.33 -20.54 5.94
C ILE A 455 -2.61 -20.88 5.19
N CYS A 456 -3.60 -19.97 5.18
CA CYS A 456 -4.86 -20.19 4.47
C CYS A 456 -4.66 -20.34 2.94
N VAL A 457 -3.75 -19.54 2.34
CA VAL A 457 -3.40 -19.65 0.92
C VAL A 457 -2.78 -21.01 0.63
N MET A 458 -1.78 -21.42 1.41
CA MET A 458 -1.12 -22.72 1.27
C MET A 458 -2.07 -23.90 1.44
N SER A 459 -3.00 -23.81 2.39
CA SER A 459 -4.03 -24.85 2.63
C SER A 459 -4.94 -25.03 1.41
N ARG A 460 -5.35 -23.92 0.79
CA ARG A 460 -6.16 -23.99 -0.45
C ARG A 460 -5.39 -24.53 -1.64
N GLU A 461 -4.14 -24.07 -1.83
CA GLU A 461 -3.26 -24.61 -2.89
C GLU A 461 -3.10 -26.13 -2.75
N THR A 462 -2.95 -26.63 -1.53
CA THR A 462 -2.81 -28.06 -1.26
C THR A 462 -4.10 -28.82 -1.54
N GLU A 463 -5.25 -28.31 -1.15
CA GLU A 463 -6.56 -28.93 -1.39
C GLU A 463 -6.91 -28.94 -2.89
N GLN A 464 -6.61 -27.87 -3.60
CA GLN A 464 -6.74 -27.83 -5.06
C GLN A 464 -5.89 -28.90 -5.72
N LEU A 465 -4.62 -29.00 -5.31
CA LEU A 465 -3.68 -30.00 -5.83
C LEU A 465 -4.16 -31.45 -5.58
N ARG A 466 -4.79 -31.70 -4.41
CA ARG A 466 -5.43 -32.98 -4.10
C ARG A 466 -6.56 -33.29 -5.08
N THR A 467 -7.44 -32.33 -5.32
CA THR A 467 -8.56 -32.45 -6.24
C THR A 467 -8.07 -32.71 -7.66
N ASP A 468 -7.06 -31.96 -8.12
CA ASP A 468 -6.47 -32.12 -9.46
C ASP A 468 -5.81 -33.49 -9.63
N THR A 469 -5.12 -34.00 -8.60
CA THR A 469 -4.52 -35.34 -8.60
C THR A 469 -5.59 -36.43 -8.73
N HIS A 470 -6.69 -36.31 -8.00
CA HIS A 470 -7.81 -37.26 -8.07
C HIS A 470 -8.48 -37.25 -9.45
N LEU A 471 -8.75 -36.08 -9.99
CA LEU A 471 -9.36 -35.93 -11.31
C LEU A 471 -8.45 -36.48 -12.42
N LEU A 472 -7.14 -36.28 -12.30
CA LEU A 472 -6.16 -36.89 -13.21
C LEU A 472 -6.17 -38.42 -13.11
N GLY A 473 -6.31 -38.98 -11.91
CA GLY A 473 -6.44 -40.42 -11.69
C GLY A 473 -7.64 -41.03 -12.44
N ILE A 474 -8.80 -40.37 -12.38
CA ILE A 474 -9.99 -40.79 -13.14
C ILE A 474 -9.69 -40.78 -14.66
N LYS A 475 -9.06 -39.73 -15.16
CA LYS A 475 -8.70 -39.58 -16.57
C LYS A 475 -7.72 -40.65 -17.06
N VAL A 476 -6.68 -40.92 -16.28
CA VAL A 476 -5.68 -41.97 -16.57
C VAL A 476 -6.35 -43.34 -16.57
N THR A 477 -7.22 -43.62 -15.60
CA THR A 477 -7.98 -44.89 -15.51
C THR A 477 -8.87 -45.11 -16.73
N HIS A 478 -9.58 -44.07 -17.19
CA HIS A 478 -10.41 -44.16 -18.40
C HIS A 478 -9.56 -44.43 -19.65
N SER A 479 -8.39 -43.83 -19.80
CA SER A 479 -7.48 -44.06 -20.90
C SER A 479 -6.94 -45.50 -20.88
N ASP A 480 -6.58 -46.04 -19.71
CA ASP A 480 -6.12 -47.43 -19.54
C ASP A 480 -7.25 -48.43 -19.86
N LEU A 481 -8.47 -48.16 -19.41
CA LEU A 481 -9.62 -48.99 -19.71
C LEU A 481 -9.94 -49.03 -21.23
N ALA A 482 -9.86 -47.89 -21.89
CA ALA A 482 -10.04 -47.80 -23.35
C ALA A 482 -8.94 -48.58 -24.11
N LEU A 483 -7.70 -48.51 -23.64
CA LEU A 483 -6.60 -49.31 -24.20
C LEU A 483 -6.82 -50.82 -23.99
N ARG A 484 -7.22 -51.27 -22.79
CA ARG A 484 -7.52 -52.66 -22.49
C ARG A 484 -8.60 -53.20 -23.42
N ARG A 485 -9.66 -52.45 -23.67
CA ARG A 485 -10.73 -52.84 -24.61
C ARG A 485 -10.20 -52.97 -26.05
N LEU A 486 -9.35 -52.05 -26.50
CA LEU A 486 -8.70 -52.19 -27.80
C LEU A 486 -7.81 -53.46 -27.89
N LEU A 487 -7.11 -53.78 -26.80
CA LEU A 487 -6.32 -55.01 -26.69
C LEU A 487 -7.19 -56.25 -26.76
N ASP A 488 -8.32 -56.30 -26.07
CA ASP A 488 -9.26 -57.41 -26.10
C ASP A 488 -9.88 -57.57 -27.48
N GLU A 489 -10.24 -56.46 -28.14
CA GLU A 489 -10.73 -56.50 -29.54
C GLU A 489 -9.68 -57.02 -30.50
N HIS A 490 -8.43 -56.53 -30.33
CA HIS A 490 -7.30 -57.01 -31.14
C HIS A 490 -7.08 -58.51 -30.97
N LEU A 491 -7.07 -59.04 -29.73
CA LEU A 491 -6.93 -60.46 -29.43
C LEU A 491 -8.07 -61.27 -30.02
N LEU A 492 -9.30 -60.77 -30.01
CA LEU A 492 -10.45 -61.42 -30.63
C LEU A 492 -10.28 -61.49 -32.15
N HIS A 493 -9.85 -60.41 -32.81
CA HIS A 493 -9.58 -60.42 -34.25
C HIS A 493 -8.45 -61.35 -34.63
N VAL A 494 -7.37 -61.45 -33.88
CA VAL A 494 -6.27 -62.40 -34.11
C VAL A 494 -6.78 -63.84 -34.04
N LYS A 495 -7.55 -64.19 -33.00
CA LYS A 495 -8.15 -65.55 -32.88
C LYS A 495 -9.11 -65.86 -34.01
N MET A 496 -9.87 -64.86 -34.50
CA MET A 496 -10.78 -65.03 -35.62
C MET A 496 -10.01 -65.26 -36.94
N LEU A 497 -8.95 -64.52 -37.17
CA LEU A 497 -8.04 -64.72 -38.34
C LEU A 497 -7.39 -66.08 -38.32
N ASP A 498 -6.91 -66.58 -37.16
CA ASP A 498 -6.32 -67.90 -36.99
C ASP A 498 -7.33 -69.00 -37.27
N ARG A 499 -8.58 -68.87 -36.83
CA ARG A 499 -9.62 -69.93 -37.09
C ARG A 499 -10.17 -69.96 -38.51
N LEU A 500 -10.16 -68.77 -39.20
CA LEU A 500 -10.60 -68.72 -40.60
C LEU A 500 -9.61 -69.36 -41.58
N GLY A 501 -8.44 -69.80 -41.09
CA GLY A 501 -7.47 -70.53 -41.94
C GLY A 501 -7.00 -69.72 -43.14
N LEU A 502 -7.04 -68.40 -43.02
CA LEU A 502 -6.55 -67.53 -44.08
C LEU A 502 -5.06 -67.88 -44.38
N ASP A 503 -4.81 -68.08 -45.62
CA ASP A 503 -3.47 -68.52 -46.12
C ASP A 503 -2.42 -67.49 -45.68
N THR A 504 -1.69 -67.80 -44.59
CA THR A 504 -0.60 -66.98 -44.04
C THR A 504 0.61 -66.89 -45.03
N SER A 505 0.56 -67.53 -46.15
CA SER A 505 1.54 -67.40 -47.21
C SER A 505 1.37 -66.11 -48.04
N SER A 506 0.24 -65.39 -47.93
CA SER A 506 0.05 -64.10 -48.52
C SER A 506 0.84 -63.03 -47.74
N SER A 507 1.86 -62.48 -48.36
CA SER A 507 2.74 -61.43 -47.78
C SER A 507 1.97 -60.20 -47.34
N ASP A 508 0.79 -59.94 -47.90
CA ASP A 508 -0.06 -58.77 -47.55
C ASP A 508 -0.84 -58.98 -46.24
N VAL A 509 -1.40 -60.16 -46.01
CA VAL A 509 -2.11 -60.47 -44.75
C VAL A 509 -1.13 -60.53 -43.59
N GLN A 510 0.05 -61.12 -43.77
CA GLN A 510 1.05 -61.11 -42.70
C GLN A 510 1.54 -59.68 -42.37
N ARG A 511 1.80 -58.83 -43.37
CA ARG A 511 2.17 -57.43 -43.16
C ARG A 511 1.13 -56.68 -42.41
N LYS A 512 -0.14 -56.80 -42.74
CA LYS A 512 -1.27 -56.18 -42.04
C LYS A 512 -1.39 -56.66 -40.59
N ARG A 513 -1.11 -57.96 -40.36
CA ARG A 513 -1.10 -58.55 -39.01
C ARG A 513 0.01 -57.95 -38.14
N ASP A 514 1.20 -57.82 -38.70
CA ASP A 514 2.36 -57.25 -38.05
C ASP A 514 2.10 -55.72 -37.75
N GLU A 515 1.44 -55.03 -38.68
CA GLU A 515 1.05 -53.64 -38.49
C GLU A 515 0.02 -53.47 -37.34
N LEU A 516 -0.95 -54.40 -37.24
CA LEU A 516 -1.91 -54.41 -36.13
C LEU A 516 -1.21 -54.65 -34.79
N GLN A 517 -0.28 -55.58 -34.73
CA GLN A 517 0.51 -55.94 -33.54
C GLN A 517 1.35 -54.72 -33.07
N GLN A 518 2.09 -54.10 -34.01
CA GLN A 518 2.90 -52.92 -33.72
C GLN A 518 2.08 -51.74 -33.22
N LEU A 519 0.87 -51.52 -33.78
CA LEU A 519 -0.04 -50.47 -33.37
C LEU A 519 -0.42 -50.63 -31.90
N VAL A 520 -0.67 -51.83 -31.44
CA VAL A 520 -1.12 -52.16 -30.09
C VAL A 520 0.04 -52.14 -29.10
N ASP A 521 1.19 -52.75 -29.45
CA ASP A 521 2.36 -52.83 -28.56
C ASP A 521 2.93 -51.45 -28.22
N GLY A 522 3.03 -50.56 -29.18
CA GLY A 522 3.48 -49.18 -28.96
C GLY A 522 2.56 -48.39 -28.02
N LYS A 523 1.25 -48.66 -28.02
CA LYS A 523 0.30 -48.00 -27.11
C LYS A 523 0.38 -48.58 -25.69
N ARG A 524 0.59 -49.88 -25.55
CA ARG A 524 0.77 -50.51 -24.24
C ARG A 524 2.00 -49.96 -23.52
N GLU A 525 3.12 -49.84 -24.20
CA GLU A 525 4.35 -49.29 -23.61
C GLU A 525 4.17 -47.84 -23.19
N TYR A 526 3.51 -47.01 -24.04
CA TYR A 526 3.26 -45.61 -23.73
C TYR A 526 2.31 -45.43 -22.54
N MET A 527 1.23 -46.24 -22.46
CA MET A 527 0.30 -46.21 -21.34
C MET A 527 0.96 -46.62 -20.03
N GLN A 528 1.85 -47.64 -20.06
CA GLN A 528 2.57 -48.04 -18.86
C GLN A 528 3.44 -46.91 -18.31
N LYS A 529 4.08 -46.12 -19.15
CA LYS A 529 4.84 -44.94 -18.74
C LYS A 529 3.93 -43.89 -18.05
N ILE A 530 2.73 -43.65 -18.60
CA ILE A 530 1.75 -42.75 -18.01
C ILE A 530 1.32 -43.24 -16.63
N LEU A 531 1.04 -44.54 -16.48
CA LEU A 531 0.64 -45.17 -15.21
C LEU A 531 1.77 -45.05 -14.16
N ASP A 532 3.02 -45.30 -14.56
CA ASP A 532 4.17 -45.20 -13.68
C ASP A 532 4.41 -43.76 -13.22
N GLU A 533 4.27 -42.78 -14.13
CA GLU A 533 4.37 -41.36 -13.79
C GLU A 533 3.21 -40.90 -12.91
N TYR A 534 1.99 -41.38 -13.16
CA TYR A 534 0.84 -41.08 -12.30
C TYR A 534 1.00 -41.66 -10.88
N ALA A 535 1.46 -42.92 -10.77
CA ALA A 535 1.77 -43.54 -9.49
C ALA A 535 2.85 -42.76 -8.71
N ASN A 536 3.81 -42.16 -9.43
CA ASN A 536 4.78 -41.25 -8.83
C ASN A 536 4.12 -39.94 -8.34
N CYS A 537 3.15 -39.37 -9.09
CA CYS A 537 2.36 -38.23 -8.65
C CYS A 537 1.61 -38.53 -7.36
N GLU A 538 0.87 -39.64 -7.29
CA GLU A 538 0.16 -40.06 -6.08
C GLU A 538 1.10 -40.22 -4.88
N LYS A 539 2.26 -40.86 -5.12
CA LYS A 539 3.28 -41.02 -4.08
C LYS A 539 3.81 -39.68 -3.58
N GLN A 540 4.07 -38.73 -4.48
CA GLN A 540 4.51 -37.41 -4.11
C GLN A 540 3.39 -36.62 -3.37
N MET A 541 2.13 -36.74 -3.82
CA MET A 541 0.99 -36.12 -3.16
C MET A 541 0.78 -36.70 -1.75
N LYS A 542 0.82 -38.02 -1.61
CA LYS A 542 0.75 -38.69 -0.29
C LYS A 542 1.89 -38.24 0.63
N TRP A 543 3.09 -38.08 0.11
CA TRP A 543 4.22 -37.54 0.88
C TRP A 543 3.97 -36.08 1.31
N VAL A 544 3.35 -35.27 0.43
CA VAL A 544 2.90 -33.92 0.76
C VAL A 544 1.87 -33.95 1.89
N GLU A 545 0.86 -34.82 1.78
CA GLU A 545 -0.19 -34.97 2.80
C GLU A 545 0.35 -35.44 4.15
N GLU A 546 1.20 -36.43 4.16
CA GLU A 546 1.73 -37.02 5.40
C GLU A 546 2.77 -36.13 6.11
N ARG A 547 3.54 -35.32 5.36
CA ARG A 547 4.68 -34.57 5.91
C ARG A 547 4.51 -33.05 5.86
N ILE A 548 3.66 -32.59 4.98
CA ILE A 548 3.26 -31.19 4.85
C ILE A 548 1.76 -31.12 5.10
N LEU A 549 1.21 -31.76 6.10
CA LEU A 549 -0.11 -31.37 6.62
C LEU A 549 -0.03 -29.87 6.92
N VAL A 550 -0.08 -29.15 5.78
CA VAL A 550 0.39 -27.77 5.63
C VAL A 550 -0.26 -26.92 6.69
N GLU A 551 -1.53 -27.16 6.92
CA GLU A 551 -2.27 -26.42 7.91
C GLU A 551 -1.81 -26.74 9.34
N GLU A 552 -1.60 -28.00 9.70
CA GLU A 552 -1.19 -28.38 11.04
C GLU A 552 0.30 -28.10 11.29
N THR A 553 1.18 -28.44 10.35
CA THR A 553 2.63 -28.22 10.53
C THR A 553 3.00 -26.74 10.54
N LEU A 554 2.40 -25.92 9.67
CA LEU A 554 2.65 -24.49 9.67
C LEU A 554 1.98 -23.79 10.87
N LYS A 555 0.78 -24.23 11.26
CA LYS A 555 0.09 -23.74 12.45
C LYS A 555 0.86 -24.14 13.73
N GLU A 556 1.36 -25.35 13.83
CA GLU A 556 2.16 -25.79 14.98
C GLU A 556 3.47 -25.03 15.08
N LEU A 557 4.19 -24.84 13.98
CA LEU A 557 5.39 -24.01 13.95
C LEU A 557 5.14 -22.59 14.45
N TRP A 558 3.90 -22.10 14.31
CA TRP A 558 3.49 -20.76 14.74
C TRP A 558 2.90 -20.74 16.15
N LYS A 559 2.16 -21.79 16.58
CA LYS A 559 1.53 -21.89 17.91
C LYS A 559 2.49 -21.64 19.08
N ASP A 560 3.65 -22.26 19.04
CA ASP A 560 4.65 -22.15 20.12
C ASP A 560 5.23 -20.73 20.25
N LYS A 561 5.05 -19.88 19.24
CA LYS A 561 5.68 -18.56 19.13
C LYS A 561 4.72 -17.40 19.38
N ASP A 562 3.41 -17.64 19.24
CA ASP A 562 2.39 -16.63 19.49
C ASP A 562 2.05 -16.47 20.98
N THR A 563 2.35 -17.49 21.82
CA THR A 563 2.03 -17.49 23.25
C THR A 563 2.88 -16.52 24.07
N VAL A 564 4.10 -16.18 23.62
CA VAL A 564 5.04 -15.32 24.36
C VAL A 564 4.69 -13.82 24.27
N GLY A 565 3.83 -13.41 23.32
CA GLY A 565 3.64 -11.99 23.00
C GLY A 565 2.28 -11.38 23.34
N THR A 566 1.24 -12.17 23.62
CA THR A 566 -0.15 -11.66 23.65
C THR A 566 -0.55 -10.92 24.92
N GLN A 567 -0.01 -11.29 26.08
CA GLN A 567 -0.38 -10.66 27.35
C GLN A 567 0.45 -9.41 27.74
N GLU A 568 1.66 -9.24 27.17
CA GLU A 568 2.52 -8.06 27.46
C GLU A 568 2.28 -6.86 26.52
N LYS A 569 1.52 -7.02 25.44
CA LYS A 569 1.39 -6.04 24.36
C LYS A 569 0.79 -4.70 24.82
N ASP A 570 -0.26 -4.75 25.59
CA ASP A 570 -1.00 -3.55 25.99
C ASP A 570 -0.27 -2.74 27.06
N ARG A 571 0.49 -3.40 27.93
CA ARG A 571 1.21 -2.74 29.02
C ARG A 571 2.34 -1.84 28.55
N SER A 572 3.01 -2.14 27.44
CA SER A 572 4.14 -1.30 26.96
C SER A 572 3.65 0.02 26.36
N VAL A 573 2.54 0.01 25.61
CA VAL A 573 1.93 1.22 25.08
C VAL A 573 1.33 2.06 26.20
N GLU A 574 0.65 1.43 27.16
CA GLU A 574 0.11 2.12 28.34
C GLU A 574 1.22 2.72 29.21
N ARG A 575 2.34 2.01 29.42
CA ARG A 575 3.51 2.53 30.13
C ARG A 575 4.12 3.74 29.45
N THR A 576 4.32 3.69 28.12
CA THR A 576 4.86 4.83 27.36
C THR A 576 3.90 6.01 27.40
N LYS A 577 2.59 5.79 27.28
CA LYS A 577 1.55 6.84 27.40
C LYS A 577 1.58 7.48 28.79
N TYR A 578 1.60 6.68 29.85
CA TYR A 578 1.68 7.20 31.23
C TYR A 578 2.94 8.05 31.47
N VAL A 579 4.09 7.63 30.93
CA VAL A 579 5.32 8.44 31.03
C VAL A 579 5.21 9.71 30.21
N LEU A 580 4.62 9.65 29.01
CA LEU A 580 4.37 10.81 28.18
C LEU A 580 3.51 11.86 28.90
N ASP A 581 2.39 11.45 29.52
CA ASP A 581 1.50 12.35 30.23
C ASP A 581 2.24 13.09 31.35
N LYS A 582 3.13 12.42 32.09
CA LYS A 582 3.98 13.04 33.12
C LYS A 582 4.98 14.03 32.53
N VAL A 583 5.62 13.66 31.42
CA VAL A 583 6.61 14.52 30.74
C VAL A 583 5.94 15.78 30.20
N VAL A 584 4.78 15.63 29.57
CA VAL A 584 3.98 16.76 29.06
C VAL A 584 3.52 17.67 30.20
N ALA A 585 3.03 17.11 31.30
CA ALA A 585 2.62 17.91 32.48
C ALA A 585 3.79 18.74 33.04
N THR A 586 4.98 18.14 33.15
CA THR A 586 6.18 18.87 33.61
C THR A 586 6.63 19.94 32.61
N TYR A 587 6.56 19.66 31.30
CA TYR A 587 6.82 20.67 30.26
C TYR A 587 5.86 21.86 30.38
N LEU A 588 4.57 21.62 30.54
CA LEU A 588 3.57 22.68 30.70
C LEU A 588 3.83 23.51 31.95
N GLN A 589 4.26 22.89 33.06
CA GLN A 589 4.68 23.60 34.25
C GLN A 589 5.89 24.51 33.98
N PHE A 590 6.92 23.99 33.27
CA PHE A 590 8.11 24.79 32.91
C PHE A 590 7.78 25.92 31.94
N LYS A 591 6.83 25.75 31.02
CA LYS A 591 6.30 26.80 30.16
C LYS A 591 5.63 27.92 30.99
N LYS A 592 4.86 27.53 32.03
CA LYS A 592 4.24 28.44 32.98
C LYS A 592 5.30 29.17 33.83
N ASP A 593 6.26 28.44 34.40
CA ASP A 593 7.33 28.99 35.23
C ASP A 593 8.13 30.07 34.46
N LYS A 594 8.46 29.78 33.21
CA LYS A 594 9.12 30.73 32.30
C LYS A 594 8.29 32.00 32.11
N SER A 595 6.95 31.91 32.02
CA SER A 595 6.08 33.07 31.85
C SER A 595 6.06 33.98 33.05
N LEU A 596 6.30 33.47 34.26
CA LEU A 596 6.40 34.22 35.50
C LEU A 596 7.69 35.01 35.61
N LYS A 597 8.69 34.76 34.81
CA LYS A 597 10.04 35.39 34.75
C LYS A 597 10.85 35.27 36.03
N ARG A 598 10.23 35.07 37.20
CA ARG A 598 10.88 34.90 38.52
C ARG A 598 10.03 33.98 39.39
N LEU A 599 10.66 33.07 40.06
CA LEU A 599 10.04 32.14 41.01
C LEU A 599 10.46 32.51 42.44
N SER A 600 9.63 32.16 43.43
CA SER A 600 10.01 32.15 44.85
C SER A 600 11.02 31.04 45.13
N TYR A 601 11.70 31.10 46.27
CA TYR A 601 12.68 30.07 46.64
C TYR A 601 12.09 28.65 46.63
N ASN A 602 10.87 28.48 47.15
CA ASN A 602 10.22 27.15 47.22
C ASN A 602 9.83 26.68 45.79
N GLU A 603 9.31 27.55 44.94
CA GLU A 603 8.99 27.22 43.55
C GLU A 603 10.27 26.86 42.75
N GLU A 604 11.39 27.53 43.01
CA GLU A 604 12.67 27.20 42.41
C GLU A 604 13.17 25.79 42.83
N GLN A 605 13.00 25.41 44.10
CA GLN A 605 13.36 24.04 44.57
C GLN A 605 12.46 22.99 43.93
N ILE A 606 11.15 23.26 43.81
CA ILE A 606 10.20 22.38 43.11
C ILE A 606 10.61 22.24 41.63
N HIS A 607 10.92 23.33 40.94
CA HIS A 607 11.36 23.31 39.55
C HIS A 607 12.63 22.46 39.37
N LYS A 608 13.63 22.59 40.26
CA LYS A 608 14.86 21.76 40.23
C LYS A 608 14.54 20.28 40.42
N PHE A 609 13.65 19.93 41.35
CA PHE A 609 13.21 18.55 41.57
C PHE A 609 12.46 17.98 40.35
N GLU A 610 11.51 18.73 39.79
CA GLU A 610 10.77 18.34 38.60
C GLU A 610 11.70 18.20 37.36
N LYS A 611 12.75 19.01 37.26
CA LYS A 611 13.78 18.90 36.21
C LYS A 611 14.52 17.56 36.26
N GLN A 612 14.92 17.09 37.46
CA GLN A 612 15.55 15.78 37.63
C GLN A 612 14.58 14.65 37.29
N LYS A 613 13.33 14.76 37.73
CA LYS A 613 12.26 13.80 37.47
C LYS A 613 11.89 13.73 36.00
N LEU A 614 11.85 14.87 35.31
CA LEU A 614 11.65 14.94 33.86
C LEU A 614 12.73 14.16 33.11
N SER A 615 14.01 14.42 33.43
CA SER A 615 15.14 13.71 32.83
C SER A 615 15.05 12.20 33.03
N ALA A 616 14.76 11.75 34.28
CA ALA A 616 14.60 10.34 34.60
C ALA A 616 13.43 9.68 33.83
N ASN A 617 12.29 10.37 33.70
CA ASN A 617 11.13 9.87 32.95
C ASN A 617 11.44 9.75 31.46
N CYS A 618 12.13 10.75 30.88
CA CYS A 618 12.53 10.70 29.47
C CYS A 618 13.49 9.54 29.18
N ILE A 619 14.52 9.35 30.02
CA ILE A 619 15.46 8.21 29.91
C ILE A 619 14.67 6.90 30.00
N LYS A 620 13.76 6.78 30.96
CA LYS A 620 12.92 5.57 31.13
C LYS A 620 12.06 5.28 29.89
N ALA A 621 11.47 6.30 29.27
CA ALA A 621 10.67 6.11 28.04
C ALA A 621 11.53 5.63 26.88
N VAL A 622 12.68 6.28 26.65
CA VAL A 622 13.60 5.93 25.56
C VAL A 622 14.20 4.53 25.76
N SER A 623 14.61 4.18 26.99
CA SER A 623 15.11 2.84 27.30
C SER A 623 14.04 1.78 27.12
N ALA A 624 12.80 2.02 27.54
CA ALA A 624 11.70 1.08 27.31
C ALA A 624 11.49 0.81 25.80
N TYR A 625 11.59 1.84 24.97
CA TYR A 625 11.52 1.66 23.52
C TYR A 625 12.75 0.93 22.97
N ALA A 626 13.95 1.46 23.22
CA ALA A 626 15.18 1.01 22.57
C ALA A 626 15.69 -0.34 23.10
N ASP A 627 15.60 -0.57 24.42
CA ASP A 627 16.22 -1.71 25.09
C ASP A 627 15.23 -2.86 25.35
N GLU A 628 13.91 -2.59 25.39
CA GLU A 628 12.90 -3.62 25.63
C GLU A 628 12.05 -3.90 24.38
N PHE A 629 11.44 -2.87 23.79
CA PHE A 629 10.43 -3.05 22.74
C PHE A 629 11.04 -3.36 21.37
N VAL A 630 12.05 -2.61 20.93
CA VAL A 630 12.74 -2.84 19.66
C VAL A 630 13.39 -4.23 19.59
N PRO A 631 14.09 -4.75 20.63
CA PRO A 631 14.60 -6.11 20.61
C PRO A 631 13.50 -7.17 20.51
N LYS A 632 12.36 -7.01 21.21
CA LYS A 632 11.21 -7.92 21.12
C LYS A 632 10.62 -7.91 19.70
N PHE A 633 10.48 -6.74 19.08
CA PHE A 633 10.06 -6.61 17.69
C PHE A 633 11.01 -7.31 16.73
N LYS A 634 12.32 -7.09 16.85
CA LYS A 634 13.33 -7.74 16.03
C LYS A 634 13.32 -9.26 16.19
N HIS A 635 13.13 -9.74 17.43
CA HIS A 635 13.01 -11.18 17.70
C HIS A 635 11.78 -11.77 16.98
N LEU A 636 10.59 -11.16 17.13
CA LEU A 636 9.38 -11.61 16.43
C LEU A 636 9.58 -11.60 14.91
N TYR A 637 10.17 -10.54 14.36
CA TYR A 637 10.48 -10.47 12.93
C TYR A 637 11.40 -11.62 12.49
N ALA A 638 12.46 -11.91 13.24
CA ALA A 638 13.36 -13.02 12.90
C ALA A 638 12.65 -14.38 12.95
N GLU A 639 11.69 -14.56 13.85
CA GLU A 639 10.86 -15.77 13.90
C GLU A 639 9.92 -15.86 12.68
N VAL A 640 9.25 -14.75 12.32
CA VAL A 640 8.42 -14.65 11.14
C VAL A 640 9.23 -14.92 9.86
N ALA A 641 10.42 -14.34 9.76
CA ALA A 641 11.34 -14.55 8.64
C ALA A 641 11.72 -16.04 8.48
N ARG A 642 12.13 -16.70 9.58
CA ARG A 642 12.44 -18.15 9.57
C ARG A 642 11.24 -19.01 9.21
N TRP A 643 10.05 -18.61 9.69
CA TRP A 643 8.80 -19.30 9.35
C TRP A 643 8.49 -19.19 7.85
N PHE A 644 8.55 -17.98 7.27
CA PHE A 644 8.33 -17.78 5.83
C PHE A 644 9.35 -18.55 4.98
N GLN A 645 10.64 -18.55 5.37
CA GLN A 645 11.65 -19.34 4.66
C GLN A 645 11.29 -20.84 4.60
N LYS A 646 10.77 -21.40 5.71
CA LYS A 646 10.29 -22.80 5.73
C LYS A 646 9.04 -22.98 4.86
N ALA A 647 8.08 -22.06 4.95
CA ALA A 647 6.85 -22.07 4.16
C ALA A 647 7.16 -22.04 2.65
N PHE A 648 8.10 -21.21 2.21
CA PHE A 648 8.56 -21.17 0.82
C PHE A 648 9.21 -22.48 0.36
N LEU A 649 10.01 -23.13 1.21
CA LEU A 649 10.56 -24.45 0.89
C LEU A 649 9.45 -25.49 0.67
N TYR A 650 8.39 -25.44 1.46
CA TYR A 650 7.23 -26.31 1.26
C TYR A 650 6.51 -25.99 -0.06
N ARG A 651 6.30 -24.72 -0.35
CA ARG A 651 5.67 -24.28 -1.58
C ARG A 651 6.45 -24.69 -2.84
N GLN A 652 7.79 -24.65 -2.81
CA GLN A 652 8.63 -25.16 -3.89
C GLN A 652 8.44 -26.68 -4.13
N LYS A 653 8.16 -27.45 -3.07
CA LYS A 653 7.84 -28.87 -3.20
C LYS A 653 6.46 -29.08 -3.83
N LEU A 654 5.46 -28.29 -3.42
CA LEU A 654 4.14 -28.29 -4.05
C LEU A 654 4.23 -27.96 -5.55
N ALA A 655 4.99 -26.94 -5.92
CA ALA A 655 5.21 -26.56 -7.32
C ALA A 655 5.82 -27.69 -8.17
N LYS A 656 6.68 -28.54 -7.58
CA LYS A 656 7.21 -29.74 -8.28
C LYS A 656 6.12 -30.76 -8.55
N VAL A 657 5.18 -30.95 -7.63
CA VAL A 657 4.04 -31.87 -7.84
C VAL A 657 3.12 -31.33 -8.92
N VAL A 658 2.81 -30.02 -8.92
CA VAL A 658 2.03 -29.35 -9.99
C VAL A 658 2.67 -29.61 -11.35
N ASN A 659 3.97 -29.36 -11.52
CA ASN A 659 4.69 -29.60 -12.77
C ASN A 659 4.65 -31.06 -13.21
N LEU A 660 4.64 -32.02 -12.28
CA LEU A 660 4.53 -33.43 -12.59
C LEU A 660 3.11 -33.78 -13.04
N LEU A 661 2.08 -33.27 -12.38
CA LEU A 661 0.68 -33.43 -12.76
C LEU A 661 0.40 -32.88 -14.17
N ASP A 662 0.92 -31.70 -14.50
CA ASP A 662 0.76 -31.11 -15.84
C ASP A 662 1.38 -32.00 -16.93
N LYS A 663 2.55 -32.61 -16.68
CA LYS A 663 3.19 -33.53 -17.60
C LYS A 663 2.34 -34.76 -17.81
N VAL A 664 1.85 -35.39 -16.74
CA VAL A 664 1.01 -36.59 -16.82
C VAL A 664 -0.32 -36.28 -17.49
N SER A 665 -0.92 -35.12 -17.17
CA SER A 665 -2.16 -34.65 -17.81
C SER A 665 -1.98 -34.51 -19.32
N THR A 666 -0.91 -33.84 -19.74
CA THR A 666 -0.60 -33.67 -21.18
C THR A 666 -0.35 -35.01 -21.88
N ALA A 667 0.40 -35.91 -21.25
CA ALA A 667 0.65 -37.27 -21.79
C ALA A 667 -0.66 -38.08 -21.88
N SER A 668 -1.54 -37.97 -20.88
CA SER A 668 -2.85 -38.65 -20.89
C SER A 668 -3.76 -38.12 -21.99
N ASP A 669 -3.78 -36.78 -22.24
CA ASP A 669 -4.55 -36.20 -23.36
C ASP A 669 -4.03 -36.66 -24.72
N GLN A 670 -2.71 -36.70 -24.88
CA GLN A 670 -2.08 -37.25 -26.10
C GLN A 670 -2.40 -38.75 -26.30
N MET A 671 -2.42 -39.53 -25.21
CA MET A 671 -2.78 -40.94 -25.26
C MET A 671 -4.24 -41.11 -25.67
N ALA A 672 -5.19 -40.36 -25.11
CA ALA A 672 -6.61 -40.42 -25.44
C ALA A 672 -6.84 -40.10 -26.94
N GLY A 673 -6.24 -39.01 -27.46
CA GLY A 673 -6.31 -38.66 -28.87
C GLY A 673 -5.68 -39.73 -29.80
N ASN A 674 -4.54 -40.28 -29.40
CA ASN A 674 -3.87 -41.33 -30.14
C ASN A 674 -4.65 -42.65 -30.11
N LEU A 675 -5.32 -43.00 -29.01
CA LEU A 675 -6.17 -44.20 -28.90
C LEU A 675 -7.35 -44.09 -29.87
N GLN A 676 -8.02 -42.99 -29.94
CA GLN A 676 -9.14 -42.77 -30.87
C GLN A 676 -8.72 -42.99 -32.33
N GLN A 677 -7.56 -42.43 -32.72
CA GLN A 677 -6.99 -42.66 -34.07
C GLN A 677 -6.60 -44.12 -34.30
N SER A 678 -6.01 -44.77 -33.27
CA SER A 678 -5.58 -46.15 -33.34
C SER A 678 -6.75 -47.12 -33.47
N VAL A 679 -7.85 -46.91 -32.76
CA VAL A 679 -9.08 -47.68 -32.91
C VAL A 679 -9.61 -47.56 -34.33
N GLN A 680 -9.68 -46.35 -34.89
CA GLN A 680 -10.14 -46.14 -36.26
C GLN A 680 -9.20 -46.85 -37.28
N LYS A 681 -7.89 -46.76 -37.08
CA LYS A 681 -6.91 -47.40 -37.93
C LYS A 681 -6.99 -48.93 -37.80
N HIS A 682 -7.09 -49.48 -36.61
CA HIS A 682 -7.29 -50.87 -36.32
C HIS A 682 -8.50 -51.44 -37.07
N HIS A 683 -9.67 -50.78 -36.95
CA HIS A 683 -10.88 -51.19 -37.66
C HIS A 683 -10.70 -51.19 -39.18
N ARG A 684 -10.06 -50.16 -39.75
CA ARG A 684 -9.80 -50.09 -41.22
C ARG A 684 -8.91 -51.22 -41.69
N ILE A 685 -7.86 -51.54 -40.95
CA ILE A 685 -6.96 -52.66 -41.33
C ILE A 685 -7.74 -53.96 -41.24
N VAL A 686 -8.48 -54.22 -40.17
CA VAL A 686 -9.30 -55.45 -40.03
C VAL A 686 -10.35 -55.53 -41.14
N ASP A 687 -11.09 -54.49 -41.42
CA ASP A 687 -12.07 -54.46 -42.52
C ASP A 687 -11.40 -54.70 -43.88
N SER A 688 -10.17 -54.21 -44.10
CA SER A 688 -9.42 -54.43 -45.30
C SER A 688 -8.92 -55.88 -45.47
N ILE A 689 -8.70 -56.59 -44.35
CA ILE A 689 -8.37 -58.03 -44.36
C ILE A 689 -9.61 -58.84 -44.76
N PHE A 690 -10.78 -58.53 -44.20
CA PHE A 690 -12.02 -59.25 -44.51
C PHE A 690 -12.68 -58.84 -45.85
N SER A 691 -12.32 -57.70 -46.41
CA SER A 691 -12.84 -57.26 -47.74
C SER A 691 -11.96 -57.68 -48.92
N SER A 692 -10.77 -58.20 -48.68
CA SER A 692 -9.90 -58.73 -49.80
C SER A 692 -10.55 -59.98 -50.42
N ASP A 693 -10.65 -60.00 -51.77
CA ASP A 693 -11.33 -61.00 -52.58
C ASP A 693 -10.85 -62.49 -52.44
N SER A 694 -9.95 -62.75 -51.49
CA SER A 694 -9.44 -64.11 -51.15
C SER A 694 -10.44 -64.94 -50.31
N LEU A 695 -11.60 -64.40 -49.91
CA LEU A 695 -12.69 -65.15 -49.26
C LEU A 695 -13.71 -65.71 -50.26
N GLN A 696 -13.29 -66.19 -51.43
CA GLN A 696 -14.16 -67.06 -52.21
C GLN A 696 -14.17 -68.46 -51.53
N LEU A 697 -15.21 -68.68 -50.74
CA LEU A 697 -15.61 -69.96 -50.24
C LEU A 697 -15.80 -70.90 -51.46
N GLN A 698 -14.83 -71.78 -51.74
CA GLN A 698 -15.05 -72.89 -52.66
C GLN A 698 -16.20 -73.74 -52.13
N GLY A 699 -17.31 -73.74 -52.85
CA GLY A 699 -18.41 -74.65 -52.60
C GLY A 699 -17.97 -76.15 -52.85
N PRO A 700 -18.63 -77.07 -52.19
CA PRO A 700 -18.21 -78.48 -52.22
C PRO A 700 -18.39 -79.10 -53.61
N SER A 701 -17.33 -79.60 -54.26
CA SER A 701 -17.35 -80.52 -55.41
C SER A 701 -17.62 -81.97 -54.94
N GLN A 702 -18.55 -82.62 -55.58
CA GLN A 702 -19.00 -84.01 -55.31
C GLN A 702 -17.87 -85.04 -55.38
N PRO A 703 -18.02 -86.22 -54.66
CA PRO A 703 -16.99 -87.24 -54.54
C PRO A 703 -17.02 -88.28 -55.72
N PRO A 704 -15.91 -88.86 -56.11
CA PRO A 704 -15.90 -90.18 -56.77
C PRO A 704 -15.59 -91.29 -55.78
N SER A 705 -16.24 -92.37 -56.05
CA SER A 705 -16.36 -93.61 -55.32
C SER A 705 -15.08 -94.49 -55.34
N ASP A 706 -15.04 -95.34 -54.29
CA ASP A 706 -14.34 -96.62 -54.15
C ASP A 706 -12.79 -96.70 -54.10
N VAL A 707 -12.29 -97.19 -52.95
CA VAL A 707 -11.63 -98.52 -52.73
C VAL A 707 -10.98 -98.58 -51.34
N THR A 708 -11.23 -99.70 -50.64
CA THR A 708 -10.90 -100.07 -49.25
C THR A 708 -9.42 -100.32 -48.95
N PRO A 709 -9.05 -100.57 -47.64
CA PRO A 709 -7.88 -100.10 -46.92
C PRO A 709 -6.74 -101.08 -46.80
N PRO A 710 -5.63 -100.80 -46.19
CA PRO A 710 -5.36 -101.19 -44.80
C PRO A 710 -4.40 -100.27 -43.95
N LEU A 711 -4.69 -100.34 -42.65
CA LEU A 711 -3.84 -100.46 -41.44
C LEU A 711 -2.78 -99.42 -41.02
N SER A 712 -3.05 -98.92 -39.81
CA SER A 712 -2.17 -98.71 -38.64
C SER A 712 -1.28 -97.47 -38.54
N ALA A 713 -1.73 -96.65 -37.59
CA ALA A 713 -1.10 -95.90 -36.48
C ALA A 713 -0.02 -94.83 -36.78
N PRO A 714 0.24 -93.81 -35.95
CA PRO A 714 -0.28 -93.35 -34.66
C PRO A 714 -0.77 -91.86 -34.66
N PRO A 715 -1.09 -91.26 -33.52
CA PRO A 715 -2.05 -90.16 -33.49
C PRO A 715 -1.45 -88.85 -33.95
N SER A 716 -2.05 -88.27 -34.92
CA SER A 716 -1.80 -86.90 -35.40
C SER A 716 -2.82 -85.97 -34.81
N VAL A 717 -2.33 -84.84 -34.34
CA VAL A 717 -3.06 -83.68 -33.91
C VAL A 717 -4.16 -83.35 -34.93
N THR A 718 -5.40 -83.36 -34.52
CA THR A 718 -6.55 -82.96 -35.33
C THR A 718 -6.46 -81.46 -35.71
N PRO A 719 -6.60 -81.09 -37.00
CA PRO A 719 -6.81 -79.74 -37.42
C PRO A 719 -8.15 -79.27 -36.86
N ALA A 720 -8.20 -78.07 -36.37
CA ALA A 720 -9.43 -77.43 -35.92
C ALA A 720 -10.44 -77.40 -37.06
N GLU A 721 -11.68 -77.90 -36.80
CA GLU A 721 -12.78 -77.84 -37.76
C GLU A 721 -13.02 -76.41 -38.22
N PRO A 722 -13.28 -76.21 -39.53
CA PRO A 722 -13.62 -74.86 -40.02
C PRO A 722 -14.94 -74.37 -39.36
N LEU A 723 -14.93 -73.15 -38.87
CA LEU A 723 -16.10 -72.52 -38.24
C LEU A 723 -17.33 -72.60 -39.15
N SER A 724 -18.46 -73.08 -38.61
CA SER A 724 -19.75 -73.01 -39.29
C SER A 724 -20.13 -71.55 -39.60
N GLN A 725 -20.92 -71.30 -40.62
CA GLN A 725 -21.40 -69.94 -40.93
C GLN A 725 -22.06 -69.26 -39.72
N THR A 726 -22.69 -70.06 -38.87
CA THR A 726 -23.34 -69.53 -37.64
C THR A 726 -22.34 -69.07 -36.60
N GLU A 727 -21.22 -69.71 -36.44
CA GLU A 727 -20.15 -69.32 -35.52
C GLU A 727 -19.37 -68.13 -36.06
N VAL A 728 -19.21 -67.95 -37.36
CA VAL A 728 -18.61 -66.77 -37.98
C VAL A 728 -19.57 -65.56 -37.74
N VAL A 729 -20.87 -65.72 -37.90
CA VAL A 729 -21.85 -64.67 -37.62
C VAL A 729 -21.88 -64.26 -36.11
N GLN A 730 -21.75 -65.24 -35.20
CA GLN A 730 -21.68 -64.98 -33.76
C GLN A 730 -20.39 -64.30 -33.39
N LEU A 731 -19.25 -64.68 -33.95
CA LEU A 731 -17.99 -63.99 -33.74
C LEU A 731 -18.02 -62.52 -34.28
N GLN A 732 -18.60 -62.33 -35.48
CA GLN A 732 -18.80 -60.98 -36.02
C GLN A 732 -19.73 -60.12 -35.13
N ALA A 733 -20.76 -60.72 -34.58
CA ALA A 733 -21.65 -60.05 -33.62
C ALA A 733 -20.90 -59.65 -32.32
N SER A 734 -20.03 -60.57 -31.82
CA SER A 734 -19.23 -60.28 -30.62
C SER A 734 -18.20 -59.17 -30.89
N VAL A 735 -17.55 -59.18 -32.06
CA VAL A 735 -16.63 -58.10 -32.47
C VAL A 735 -17.37 -56.75 -32.57
N ARG A 736 -18.60 -56.73 -33.12
CA ARG A 736 -19.39 -55.50 -33.18
C ARG A 736 -19.75 -54.99 -31.75
N ALA A 737 -20.12 -55.86 -30.85
CA ALA A 737 -20.44 -55.52 -29.48
C ALA A 737 -19.25 -54.87 -28.75
N VAL A 738 -18.06 -55.50 -28.85
CA VAL A 738 -16.80 -54.94 -28.26
C VAL A 738 -16.42 -53.62 -28.91
N ARG A 739 -16.62 -53.47 -30.22
CA ARG A 739 -16.41 -52.20 -30.94
C ARG A 739 -17.28 -51.09 -30.42
N ASP A 740 -18.55 -51.35 -30.17
CA ASP A 740 -19.52 -50.36 -29.65
C ASP A 740 -19.20 -50.01 -28.20
N GLU A 741 -18.76 -50.96 -27.38
CA GLU A 741 -18.26 -50.67 -26.02
C GLU A 741 -16.99 -49.82 -26.01
N ILE A 742 -16.06 -50.03 -26.95
CA ILE A 742 -14.86 -49.16 -27.08
C ILE A 742 -15.26 -47.72 -27.43
N LYS A 743 -16.19 -47.55 -28.39
CA LYS A 743 -16.71 -46.20 -28.75
C LYS A 743 -17.34 -45.50 -27.55
N LEU A 744 -18.12 -46.24 -26.75
CA LEU A 744 -18.75 -45.69 -25.57
C LEU A 744 -17.69 -45.23 -24.55
N SER A 745 -16.67 -46.04 -24.29
CA SER A 745 -15.59 -45.69 -23.35
C SER A 745 -14.73 -44.50 -23.82
N ILE A 746 -14.52 -44.36 -25.12
CA ILE A 746 -13.83 -43.21 -25.69
C ILE A 746 -14.70 -41.95 -25.50
N ALA A 747 -16.00 -42.04 -25.75
CA ALA A 747 -16.93 -40.92 -25.55
C ALA A 747 -17.01 -40.50 -24.08
N GLU A 748 -17.04 -41.44 -23.13
CA GLU A 748 -16.99 -41.18 -21.70
C GLU A 748 -15.66 -40.52 -21.26
N ALA A 749 -14.53 -40.93 -21.84
CA ALA A 749 -13.22 -40.30 -21.60
C ALA A 749 -13.14 -38.88 -22.16
N GLU A 750 -13.75 -38.63 -23.33
CA GLU A 750 -13.84 -37.29 -23.94
C GLU A 750 -14.77 -36.37 -23.09
N GLU A 751 -15.89 -36.88 -22.62
CA GLU A 751 -16.81 -36.16 -21.75
C GLU A 751 -16.16 -35.83 -20.41
N SER A 752 -15.45 -36.76 -19.81
CA SER A 752 -14.65 -36.54 -18.59
C SER A 752 -13.56 -35.51 -18.81
N THR A 753 -12.89 -35.53 -19.96
CA THR A 753 -11.87 -34.53 -20.35
C THR A 753 -12.51 -33.14 -20.54
N LYS A 754 -13.72 -33.04 -21.08
CA LYS A 754 -14.47 -31.80 -21.26
C LYS A 754 -14.92 -31.23 -19.93
N LEU A 755 -15.41 -32.07 -19.02
CA LEU A 755 -15.75 -31.70 -17.65
C LEU A 755 -14.52 -31.18 -16.86
N LEU A 756 -13.39 -31.85 -16.99
CA LEU A 756 -12.11 -31.43 -16.40
C LEU A 756 -11.65 -30.07 -16.91
N ARG A 757 -11.78 -29.82 -18.22
CA ARG A 757 -11.47 -28.49 -18.81
C ARG A 757 -12.43 -27.41 -18.32
N GLN A 758 -13.72 -27.72 -18.14
CA GLN A 758 -14.70 -26.78 -17.56
C GLN A 758 -14.42 -26.49 -16.09
N LEU A 759 -14.06 -27.49 -15.29
CA LEU A 759 -13.71 -27.34 -13.88
C LEU A 759 -12.32 -26.68 -13.70
N GLY A 760 -11.34 -27.00 -14.54
CA GLY A 760 -10.01 -26.39 -14.53
C GLY A 760 -10.01 -24.93 -15.03
N GLY A 761 -10.90 -24.57 -15.97
CA GLY A 761 -11.11 -23.19 -16.41
C GLY A 761 -11.70 -22.29 -15.32
N PHE A 762 -12.37 -22.83 -14.32
CA PHE A 762 -12.83 -22.09 -13.13
C PHE A 762 -11.69 -21.72 -12.17
N SER A 763 -10.53 -22.34 -12.28
CA SER A 763 -9.42 -22.20 -11.33
C SER A 763 -8.40 -21.11 -11.71
N LEU A 764 -8.37 -20.61 -12.95
CA LEU A 764 -7.32 -19.69 -13.41
C LEU A 764 -7.83 -18.40 -14.12
N GLU A 765 -9.08 -18.32 -14.53
CA GLU A 765 -9.58 -17.14 -15.27
C GLU A 765 -10.79 -16.41 -14.67
N ASN A 766 -11.45 -16.94 -13.65
CA ASN A 766 -12.62 -16.27 -13.05
C ASN A 766 -12.36 -15.91 -11.60
N GLY A 767 -11.95 -14.67 -11.38
CA GLY A 767 -12.19 -13.94 -10.14
C GLY A 767 -13.69 -14.01 -9.82
N ILE A 768 -14.01 -14.46 -8.63
CA ILE A 768 -15.35 -14.60 -8.10
C ILE A 768 -16.08 -13.25 -8.21
N HIS A 769 -17.11 -13.17 -9.05
CA HIS A 769 -18.17 -12.20 -8.90
C HIS A 769 -18.82 -12.42 -7.53
N VAL A 770 -18.55 -11.51 -6.62
CA VAL A 770 -19.32 -11.39 -5.37
C VAL A 770 -20.60 -10.63 -5.71
N GLU A 771 -21.63 -11.34 -6.14
CA GLU A 771 -23.01 -10.89 -5.98
C GLU A 771 -23.75 -11.92 -5.13
N ASP A 772 -24.53 -11.38 -4.18
CA ASP A 772 -25.46 -12.05 -3.28
C ASP A 772 -24.92 -12.81 -2.06
N VAL A 773 -24.56 -12.06 -1.01
CA VAL A 773 -25.08 -12.33 0.35
C VAL A 773 -25.34 -10.99 1.05
N ALA A 774 -26.47 -10.39 0.76
CA ALA A 774 -27.14 -9.47 1.66
C ALA A 774 -28.54 -10.02 1.86
N HIS A 775 -28.74 -10.70 2.98
CA HIS A 775 -29.98 -10.86 3.77
C HIS A 775 -29.93 -12.19 4.53
N GLY A 776 -29.70 -12.05 5.84
CA GLY A 776 -29.77 -13.13 6.80
C GLY A 776 -29.06 -12.73 8.10
#